data_6e55bf9ea3fa9300ccb298e5aa72100a
#
_entry.id   6e55bf9ea3fa9300ccb298e5aa72100a
#
_cell.length_a   1.000
_cell.length_b   1.000
_cell.length_c   1.000
_cell.angle_alpha   90.00
_cell.angle_beta   90.00
_cell.angle_gamma   90.00
#
_symmetry.space_group_name_H-M   'P 1'
#
loop_
_entity.id
_entity.type
_entity.pdbx_description
1 polymer ?
#
loop_
_entity_poly.entity_id
_entity_poly.type
_entity_poly.pdbx_seq_one_letter_code
_entity_poly.pdbx_strand_id
1 'polypeptide(L)'
;MNFRTRMSDAILLLFALLAIAYPVAGFDLLQKPETKVADLTFAGPNFEGAETQGVMAQAEGLQLQDPSMTSTYTSPVIEAPIPFNVLFPQWIADIPAGTGMSIAVRTGTENGRWGDWYPVEENHDWTRPEDPDVVGTMITVSAEDIVHRYVQYSIGFSRYDGQATPLLKELHFTFIDSTAGPTMEEMVAQQQALDASQAQTFAAEGVAPNKFAKPAVISRQVWCTDPDCNYSDGLAYEPVTHLILHHTVSSNSSSDWPAVVRAIWKFHTYSRGWGDIGYNYLADRNGVIYEGHLGGDDVIGTHASAANRGSMALSLIGTFTLPDDSPPGIQPPQPMLEAAANLFAWKADQKGINVYDAGRLPNMTWGLPKLMGHRDVYGGTNTECPGEQAYRLLPWLRDAVAQRLGYQSPYVYIDETSSNFKRSNNSWHEGPAGCGNNGHSFYTWSVTDPNASTNWGEWTLAVPVEGVYEIEVYAPYCTTGRSETDGARYTVTHANGSSNVTISHNDKVGLWMSLGEFPLRADGSSKLRLTDLTSTDEGRGVWFDAVRLRLVGGSVPQTPTITTQQPTADLWLTNRTVAFNWLVGNGGSVERTWLQVATDSGFTNLVLDLNWAGLVQSYTQTFTQDFGELYWRVVVKTATTQIVAPPSKFAIDATGPVTAVHGYYILGWNGQQVVAWSGQDNLSGIANYKVEYRAAGDANWTTWLANTAATTATFTPPNPALVYEFRSQGIDHLGNAETAHAAADFNTLQAKPLPHAIMMPVIMK
;
A
#
# COMPACT_ATOMS: atom_id res chain seq x y z
N MET A 1 25.83 -11.05 -60.91
CA MET A 1 25.13 -10.00 -61.69
C MET A 1 24.36 -9.15 -60.70
N ASN A 2 24.97 -8.10 -60.30
CA ASN A 2 24.59 -6.69 -60.30
C ASN A 2 23.07 -6.39 -60.32
N PHE A 3 22.56 -5.81 -59.26
CA PHE A 3 22.05 -4.45 -59.26
C PHE A 3 22.03 -3.89 -57.85
N ARG A 4 22.99 -3.01 -57.62
CA ARG A 4 23.02 -1.99 -56.54
C ARG A 4 22.16 -0.81 -57.01
N THR A 5 21.70 -0.09 -55.99
CA THR A 5 21.58 1.37 -55.86
C THR A 5 20.18 1.95 -55.77
N ARG A 6 20.09 2.74 -54.71
CA ARG A 6 19.28 3.97 -54.52
C ARG A 6 17.94 3.82 -53.82
N MET A 7 18.02 4.02 -52.48
CA MET A 7 17.12 4.93 -51.74
C MET A 7 17.78 5.30 -50.41
N SER A 8 18.77 6.16 -50.49
CA SER A 8 19.20 7.07 -49.41
C SER A 8 18.87 8.46 -49.94
N ASP A 9 18.44 9.34 -49.03
CA ASP A 9 18.13 10.77 -49.22
C ASP A 9 16.64 11.12 -49.29
N ALA A 10 15.92 10.95 -48.19
CA ALA A 10 14.69 11.70 -47.92
C ALA A 10 14.14 11.54 -46.49
N ILE A 11 14.97 11.45 -45.41
CA ILE A 11 14.51 11.64 -44.01
C ILE A 11 15.66 12.33 -43.24
N LEU A 12 15.94 13.55 -43.64
CA LEU A 12 16.87 14.42 -42.90
C LEU A 12 16.56 15.88 -43.20
N LEU A 13 15.31 16.32 -42.97
CA LEU A 13 14.94 17.74 -43.00
C LEU A 13 13.51 17.93 -42.45
N LEU A 14 13.31 17.69 -41.15
CA LEU A 14 12.16 18.24 -40.38
C LEU A 14 12.39 18.20 -38.88
N PHE A 15 13.59 18.55 -38.39
CA PHE A 15 13.83 18.89 -37.00
C PHE A 15 14.69 20.15 -36.92
N ALA A 16 14.16 21.23 -37.45
CA ALA A 16 14.67 22.57 -37.13
C ALA A 16 13.51 23.54 -37.33
N LEU A 17 13.26 24.30 -36.30
CA LEU A 17 12.31 25.40 -36.14
C LEU A 17 11.03 25.07 -35.41
N LEU A 18 11.13 25.06 -34.06
CA LEU A 18 10.25 25.76 -33.14
C LEU A 18 10.91 25.77 -31.74
N ALA A 19 12.11 26.36 -31.64
CA ALA A 19 12.62 26.84 -30.38
C ALA A 19 12.00 28.22 -30.14
N ILE A 20 10.78 28.29 -29.62
CA ILE A 20 10.27 29.49 -28.98
C ILE A 20 10.95 29.56 -27.61
N ALA A 21 12.00 30.38 -27.57
CA ALA A 21 12.66 30.74 -26.33
C ALA A 21 11.67 31.47 -25.41
N TYR A 22 11.07 30.76 -24.47
CA TYR A 22 10.63 31.38 -23.24
C TYR A 22 11.89 31.69 -22.42
N PRO A 23 12.05 32.86 -21.85
CA PRO A 23 13.06 33.11 -20.86
C PRO A 23 12.71 32.26 -19.64
N VAL A 24 13.34 31.11 -19.51
CA VAL A 24 13.44 30.40 -18.23
C VAL A 24 14.24 31.34 -17.34
N ALA A 25 13.53 32.10 -16.48
CA ALA A 25 14.13 32.76 -15.35
C ALA A 25 14.96 31.68 -14.64
N GLY A 26 16.25 32.00 -14.39
CA GLY A 26 17.21 31.07 -13.86
C GLY A 26 16.65 30.28 -12.69
N PHE A 27 16.31 29.02 -12.94
CA PHE A 27 16.37 28.03 -11.90
C PHE A 27 17.87 27.88 -11.61
N ASP A 28 18.30 28.51 -10.52
CA ASP A 28 19.48 28.08 -9.81
C ASP A 28 19.46 26.54 -9.83
N LEU A 29 20.58 25.95 -10.21
CA LEU A 29 20.86 24.54 -9.97
C LEU A 29 20.95 24.39 -8.44
N LEU A 30 19.81 24.48 -7.75
CA LEU A 30 19.69 24.03 -6.38
C LEU A 30 20.07 22.57 -6.42
N GLN A 31 21.18 22.27 -5.80
CA GLN A 31 21.65 20.91 -5.57
C GLN A 31 20.44 20.13 -5.05
N LYS A 32 20.01 19.09 -5.78
CA LYS A 32 18.87 18.29 -5.33
C LYS A 32 19.13 17.86 -3.89
N PRO A 33 18.15 17.97 -2.99
CA PRO A 33 18.34 17.57 -1.61
C PRO A 33 18.75 16.09 -1.57
N GLU A 34 19.86 15.79 -0.89
CA GLU A 34 20.43 14.46 -0.78
C GLU A 34 20.17 13.89 0.62
N THR A 35 19.83 12.61 0.70
CA THR A 35 19.75 11.86 1.96
C THR A 35 21.14 11.66 2.53
N LYS A 36 21.40 12.17 3.74
CA LYS A 36 22.68 12.06 4.41
C LYS A 36 22.76 10.76 5.21
N VAL A 37 23.95 10.17 5.26
CA VAL A 37 24.26 8.96 6.01
C VAL A 37 25.53 9.18 6.80
N ALA A 38 25.56 8.65 8.01
CA ALA A 38 26.77 8.57 8.81
C ALA A 38 26.70 7.33 9.72
N ASP A 39 27.85 6.73 9.91
CA ASP A 39 27.97 5.49 10.65
C ASP A 39 28.75 5.72 11.96
N LEU A 40 28.45 4.92 12.98
CA LEU A 40 29.18 4.87 14.24
C LEU A 40 29.26 3.44 14.72
N THR A 41 30.48 2.97 14.98
CA THR A 41 30.74 1.59 15.39
C THR A 41 31.37 1.55 16.78
N PHE A 42 30.86 0.64 17.62
CA PHE A 42 31.39 0.31 18.92
C PHE A 42 31.92 -1.12 18.88
N ALA A 43 33.20 -1.29 19.20
CA ALA A 43 33.85 -2.60 19.27
C ALA A 43 35.00 -2.55 20.30
N GLY A 44 35.27 -3.65 20.99
CA GLY A 44 36.34 -3.79 21.93
C GLY A 44 36.36 -2.65 22.97
N PRO A 45 37.47 -1.89 23.10
CA PRO A 45 37.61 -0.85 24.13
C PRO A 45 36.71 0.38 23.88
N ASN A 46 36.07 0.54 22.71
CA ASN A 46 35.20 1.67 22.44
C ASN A 46 33.83 1.55 23.17
N PHE A 47 33.62 0.44 23.86
CA PHE A 47 32.48 0.29 24.82
C PHE A 47 32.78 0.91 26.19
N GLU A 48 33.93 1.60 26.39
CA GLU A 48 34.29 2.23 27.65
C GLU A 48 33.44 3.46 27.97
N GLY A 49 33.21 3.67 29.29
CA GLY A 49 32.61 4.91 29.82
C GLY A 49 31.15 4.82 30.27
N ALA A 50 30.61 3.63 30.42
CA ALA A 50 29.25 3.42 30.91
C ALA A 50 29.19 2.95 32.37
N GLU A 51 27.99 3.08 33.00
CA GLU A 51 27.70 2.41 34.27
C GLU A 51 27.60 0.89 34.02
N THR A 52 28.57 0.12 34.53
CA THR A 52 28.63 -1.33 34.36
C THR A 52 28.50 -2.02 35.73
N GLN A 53 27.39 -2.69 35.96
CA GLN A 53 27.31 -3.67 37.05
C GLN A 53 27.31 -5.06 36.41
N GLY A 54 28.43 -5.81 36.55
CA GLY A 54 28.50 -7.19 36.07
C GLY A 54 28.70 -7.40 34.58
N VAL A 55 29.05 -6.36 33.84
CA VAL A 55 29.48 -6.42 32.43
C VAL A 55 30.90 -5.88 32.27
N MET A 56 31.70 -6.48 31.43
CA MET A 56 33.05 -6.08 31.17
C MET A 56 33.30 -5.83 29.70
N ALA A 57 33.86 -4.65 29.38
CA ALA A 57 34.39 -4.38 28.06
C ALA A 57 35.81 -5.01 27.94
N GLN A 58 36.00 -5.80 26.91
CA GLN A 58 37.27 -6.47 26.59
C GLN A 58 37.70 -6.16 25.16
N ALA A 59 38.87 -6.64 24.78
CA ALA A 59 39.37 -6.49 23.42
C ALA A 59 38.43 -7.11 22.36
N GLU A 60 37.74 -8.19 22.72
CA GLU A 60 36.82 -8.90 21.85
C GLU A 60 35.38 -8.34 21.86
N GLY A 61 35.01 -7.45 22.81
CA GLY A 61 33.67 -6.86 22.95
C GLY A 61 33.15 -6.78 24.37
N LEU A 62 31.83 -6.69 24.51
CA LEU A 62 31.12 -6.70 25.80
C LEU A 62 30.69 -8.11 26.19
N GLN A 63 30.90 -8.50 27.44
CA GLN A 63 30.43 -9.78 27.97
C GLN A 63 30.08 -9.68 29.47
N LEU A 64 29.32 -10.68 29.97
CA LEU A 64 29.05 -10.81 31.40
C LEU A 64 30.32 -11.08 32.20
N GLN A 65 30.46 -10.41 33.33
CA GLN A 65 31.46 -10.74 34.34
C GLN A 65 31.03 -11.99 35.11
N ASP A 66 31.95 -12.94 35.34
CA ASP A 66 31.72 -14.03 36.27
C ASP A 66 31.69 -13.48 37.70
N PRO A 67 30.73 -13.85 38.56
CA PRO A 67 29.71 -14.90 38.48
C PRO A 67 28.28 -14.41 38.15
N SER A 68 28.13 -13.28 37.50
CA SER A 68 26.81 -12.72 37.21
C SER A 68 25.98 -13.63 36.31
N MET A 69 24.68 -13.84 36.67
CA MET A 69 23.72 -14.57 35.83
C MET A 69 22.98 -13.66 34.87
N THR A 70 22.75 -12.42 35.27
CA THR A 70 22.13 -11.39 34.43
C THR A 70 22.82 -10.05 34.70
N SER A 71 22.91 -9.21 33.70
CA SER A 71 23.40 -7.83 33.87
C SER A 71 23.02 -6.95 32.72
N THR A 72 23.09 -5.65 32.92
CA THR A 72 22.77 -4.64 31.90
C THR A 72 23.91 -3.64 31.79
N TYR A 73 24.31 -3.36 30.57
CA TYR A 73 25.19 -2.27 30.20
C TYR A 73 24.36 -1.14 29.61
N THR A 74 24.56 0.09 30.05
CA THR A 74 23.92 1.28 29.45
C THR A 74 25.02 2.24 29.01
N SER A 75 25.01 2.64 27.74
CA SER A 75 25.99 3.56 27.17
C SER A 75 25.89 4.96 27.78
N PRO A 76 26.95 5.78 27.74
CA PRO A 76 26.79 7.22 27.89
C PRO A 76 25.85 7.78 26.80
N VAL A 77 25.46 9.03 26.96
CA VAL A 77 24.78 9.77 25.88
C VAL A 77 25.79 10.01 24.76
N ILE A 78 25.42 9.61 23.56
CA ILE A 78 26.27 9.69 22.37
C ILE A 78 25.67 10.73 21.45
N GLU A 79 26.48 11.69 21.00
CA GLU A 79 26.10 12.61 19.94
C GLU A 79 26.27 11.92 18.60
N ALA A 80 25.18 11.88 17.80
CA ALA A 80 25.24 11.31 16.45
C ALA A 80 26.10 12.17 15.53
N PRO A 81 26.83 11.58 14.59
CA PRO A 81 27.68 12.31 13.64
C PRO A 81 26.90 13.34 12.81
N ILE A 82 25.65 13.07 12.54
CA ILE A 82 24.69 13.96 11.85
C ILE A 82 23.36 14.00 12.61
N PRO A 83 22.54 15.07 12.50
CA PRO A 83 21.12 15.00 12.84
C PRO A 83 20.48 13.88 12.02
N PHE A 84 19.53 13.14 12.59
CA PHE A 84 18.91 11.99 11.93
C PHE A 84 17.43 11.88 12.23
N ASN A 85 16.66 11.35 11.28
CA ASN A 85 15.27 10.99 11.46
C ASN A 85 15.05 9.48 11.47
N VAL A 86 16.06 8.70 11.03
CA VAL A 86 16.04 7.23 11.04
C VAL A 86 17.38 6.68 11.52
N LEU A 87 17.32 5.60 12.29
CA LEU A 87 18.48 4.88 12.83
C LEU A 87 18.31 3.38 12.55
N PHE A 88 19.37 2.76 12.04
CA PHE A 88 19.48 1.32 11.84
C PHE A 88 20.55 0.75 12.77
N PRO A 89 20.18 0.03 13.84
CA PRO A 89 21.11 -0.74 14.66
C PRO A 89 21.50 -2.03 13.94
N GLN A 90 22.77 -2.40 14.01
CA GLN A 90 23.33 -3.65 13.50
C GLN A 90 24.33 -4.20 14.51
N TRP A 91 24.49 -5.50 14.63
CA TRP A 91 25.45 -6.07 15.59
C TRP A 91 26.04 -7.39 15.13
N ILE A 92 27.21 -7.70 15.70
CA ILE A 92 27.86 -9.00 15.61
C ILE A 92 27.99 -9.54 17.03
N ALA A 93 27.42 -10.73 17.32
CA ALA A 93 27.44 -11.33 18.62
C ALA A 93 27.60 -12.85 18.57
N ASP A 94 28.23 -13.42 19.59
CA ASP A 94 28.17 -14.86 19.86
C ASP A 94 27.20 -15.09 21.04
N ILE A 95 26.15 -15.85 20.80
CA ILE A 95 25.12 -16.17 21.78
C ILE A 95 25.04 -17.69 21.93
N PRO A 96 25.89 -18.29 22.80
CA PRO A 96 25.90 -19.73 23.02
C PRO A 96 24.56 -20.22 23.59
N ALA A 97 24.25 -21.51 23.37
CA ALA A 97 23.05 -22.14 23.96
C ALA A 97 23.04 -21.93 25.50
N GLY A 98 21.88 -21.61 26.06
CA GLY A 98 21.73 -21.30 27.48
C GLY A 98 22.13 -19.87 27.88
N THR A 99 22.38 -19.00 26.89
CA THR A 99 22.65 -17.56 27.10
C THR A 99 21.67 -16.72 26.31
N GLY A 100 21.56 -15.42 26.66
CA GLY A 100 20.71 -14.47 25.97
C GLY A 100 21.32 -13.07 25.95
N MET A 101 20.97 -12.32 24.94
CA MET A 101 21.29 -10.91 24.79
C MET A 101 20.05 -10.15 24.31
N SER A 102 19.86 -8.95 24.83
CA SER A 102 18.84 -8.01 24.37
C SER A 102 19.46 -6.64 24.12
N ILE A 103 18.96 -5.92 23.15
CA ILE A 103 19.39 -4.56 22.80
C ILE A 103 18.16 -3.64 22.92
N ALA A 104 18.33 -2.48 23.52
CA ALA A 104 17.35 -1.42 23.49
C ALA A 104 18.05 -0.10 23.16
N VAL A 105 17.37 0.76 22.42
CA VAL A 105 17.88 2.06 21.99
C VAL A 105 16.86 3.15 22.31
N ARG A 106 17.33 4.31 22.74
CA ARG A 106 16.52 5.53 22.77
C ARG A 106 17.24 6.67 22.08
N THR A 107 16.48 7.59 21.53
CA THR A 107 17.01 8.73 20.79
C THR A 107 16.53 10.05 21.39
N GLY A 108 17.28 11.13 21.23
CA GLY A 108 16.99 12.41 21.87
C GLY A 108 17.27 13.61 20.97
N THR A 109 16.55 14.69 21.24
CA THR A 109 16.67 15.99 20.55
C THR A 109 17.75 16.86 21.20
N GLU A 110 18.22 17.89 20.50
CA GLU A 110 19.13 18.91 21.05
C GLU A 110 18.55 19.64 22.27
N ASN A 111 17.23 19.74 22.39
CA ASN A 111 16.55 20.37 23.50
C ASN A 111 16.41 19.45 24.72
N GLY A 112 17.04 18.28 24.71
CA GLY A 112 17.05 17.35 25.83
C GLY A 112 15.77 16.51 26.02
N ARG A 113 14.87 16.49 25.03
CA ARG A 113 13.75 15.53 25.02
C ARG A 113 14.25 14.18 24.57
N TRP A 114 13.87 13.13 25.31
CA TRP A 114 14.18 11.74 24.99
C TRP A 114 12.91 10.98 24.67
N GLY A 115 12.99 10.12 23.66
CA GLY A 115 12.00 9.08 23.43
C GLY A 115 12.13 7.95 24.45
N ASP A 116 11.14 7.06 24.45
CA ASP A 116 11.18 5.84 25.25
C ASP A 116 12.27 4.88 24.75
N TRP A 117 12.67 3.94 25.61
CA TRP A 117 13.52 2.84 25.21
C TRP A 117 12.77 1.93 24.24
N TYR A 118 13.34 1.77 23.04
CA TYR A 118 12.78 0.92 22.00
C TYR A 118 13.58 -0.39 21.92
N PRO A 119 12.93 -1.56 22.11
CA PRO A 119 13.61 -2.85 21.97
C PRO A 119 14.04 -3.05 20.51
N VAL A 120 15.27 -3.51 20.32
CA VAL A 120 15.84 -3.80 19.01
C VAL A 120 15.88 -5.31 18.83
N GLU A 121 15.05 -5.81 17.95
CA GLU A 121 14.99 -7.22 17.58
C GLU A 121 15.58 -7.43 16.17
N GLU A 122 15.97 -8.65 15.87
CA GLU A 122 16.46 -9.00 14.54
C GLU A 122 15.39 -8.76 13.46
N ASN A 123 15.78 -8.08 12.42
CA ASN A 123 14.99 -7.96 11.20
C ASN A 123 15.40 -9.08 10.24
N HIS A 124 14.72 -10.22 10.31
CA HIS A 124 15.02 -11.41 9.51
C HIS A 124 14.85 -11.18 8.01
N ASP A 125 14.10 -10.16 7.57
CA ASP A 125 13.98 -9.81 6.15
C ASP A 125 15.22 -9.07 5.64
N TRP A 126 15.95 -8.40 6.53
CA TRP A 126 17.12 -7.58 6.18
C TRP A 126 18.46 -8.20 6.60
N THR A 127 18.42 -9.26 7.40
CA THR A 127 19.55 -10.10 7.76
C THR A 127 19.60 -11.31 6.82
N ARG A 128 20.71 -11.51 6.11
CA ARG A 128 20.90 -12.69 5.27
C ARG A 128 21.78 -13.70 6.00
N PRO A 129 21.64 -15.01 5.74
CA PRO A 129 22.48 -16.02 6.37
C PRO A 129 23.98 -15.85 6.12
N GLU A 130 24.35 -15.21 5.01
CA GLU A 130 25.75 -14.92 4.63
C GLU A 130 26.29 -13.64 5.23
N ASP A 131 25.45 -12.77 5.80
CA ASP A 131 25.88 -11.51 6.39
C ASP A 131 26.63 -11.77 7.71
N PRO A 132 27.71 -11.04 7.99
CA PRO A 132 28.44 -11.20 9.24
C PRO A 132 27.71 -10.57 10.42
N ASP A 133 26.81 -9.64 10.16
CA ASP A 133 26.05 -8.83 11.11
C ASP A 133 24.55 -9.11 11.06
N VAL A 134 23.91 -8.93 12.18
CA VAL A 134 22.44 -8.96 12.31
C VAL A 134 21.93 -7.53 12.17
N VAL A 135 20.93 -7.32 11.31
CA VAL A 135 20.23 -6.04 11.19
C VAL A 135 19.09 -6.00 12.20
N GLY A 136 19.01 -4.92 12.96
CA GLY A 136 17.96 -4.70 13.93
C GLY A 136 16.75 -3.96 13.39
N THR A 137 15.74 -3.84 14.25
CA THR A 137 14.55 -3.04 14.02
C THR A 137 14.92 -1.61 13.62
N MET A 138 14.35 -1.12 12.52
CA MET A 138 14.50 0.27 12.09
C MET A 138 13.76 1.21 13.04
N ILE A 139 14.46 2.20 13.58
CA ILE A 139 13.93 3.18 14.52
C ILE A 139 13.73 4.50 13.78
N THR A 140 12.49 5.00 13.74
CA THR A 140 12.19 6.38 13.32
C THR A 140 12.09 7.26 14.55
N VAL A 141 12.44 8.54 14.42
CA VAL A 141 12.24 9.51 15.50
C VAL A 141 10.76 9.72 15.79
N SER A 142 10.44 10.27 16.96
CA SER A 142 9.05 10.59 17.36
C SER A 142 8.34 11.41 16.28
N ALA A 143 7.05 11.16 16.09
CA ALA A 143 6.22 11.93 15.17
C ALA A 143 6.11 13.44 15.53
N GLU A 144 6.51 13.82 16.74
CA GLU A 144 6.56 15.21 17.21
C GLU A 144 7.88 15.92 16.84
N ASP A 145 8.90 15.15 16.42
CA ASP A 145 10.24 15.66 16.11
C ASP A 145 10.58 15.42 14.65
N ILE A 146 11.31 16.37 14.05
CA ILE A 146 11.79 16.23 12.68
C ILE A 146 13.08 15.40 12.65
N VAL A 147 14.02 15.71 13.56
CA VAL A 147 15.31 15.03 13.69
C VAL A 147 15.71 14.91 15.15
N HIS A 148 16.48 13.86 15.45
CA HIS A 148 17.19 13.69 16.72
C HIS A 148 18.71 13.95 16.54
N ARG A 149 19.39 14.16 17.64
CA ARG A 149 20.84 14.44 17.66
C ARG A 149 21.60 13.46 18.56
N TYR A 150 20.92 12.84 19.50
CA TYR A 150 21.54 11.97 20.49
C TYR A 150 20.96 10.57 20.45
N VAL A 151 21.80 9.59 20.79
CA VAL A 151 21.42 8.20 20.96
C VAL A 151 22.00 7.66 22.28
N GLN A 152 21.28 6.74 22.87
CA GLN A 152 21.76 5.93 23.98
C GLN A 152 21.26 4.50 23.78
N TYR A 153 22.09 3.51 24.08
CA TYR A 153 21.74 2.10 23.98
C TYR A 153 21.94 1.37 25.30
N SER A 154 21.20 0.29 25.47
CA SER A 154 21.27 -0.60 26.63
C SER A 154 21.34 -2.05 26.15
N ILE A 155 22.30 -2.79 26.67
CA ILE A 155 22.52 -4.20 26.35
C ILE A 155 22.26 -5.03 27.61
N GLY A 156 21.24 -5.87 27.54
CA GLY A 156 20.97 -6.89 28.56
C GLY A 156 21.64 -8.20 28.22
N PHE A 157 22.32 -8.81 29.18
CA PHE A 157 22.92 -10.13 29.07
C PHE A 157 22.32 -11.10 30.08
N SER A 158 22.15 -12.37 29.70
CA SER A 158 21.70 -13.43 30.59
C SER A 158 22.41 -14.75 30.30
N ARG A 159 22.55 -15.60 31.33
CA ARG A 159 23.00 -16.98 31.22
C ARG A 159 22.33 -17.86 32.26
N TYR A 160 22.07 -19.11 31.94
CA TYR A 160 21.34 -20.03 32.83
C TYR A 160 22.22 -21.07 33.49
N ASP A 161 23.34 -21.48 32.88
CA ASP A 161 24.18 -22.59 33.39
C ASP A 161 25.55 -22.18 33.94
N GLY A 162 25.90 -20.92 33.86
CA GLY A 162 27.14 -20.38 34.41
C GLY A 162 28.44 -20.76 33.68
N GLN A 163 28.36 -21.47 32.57
CA GLN A 163 29.57 -21.93 31.83
C GLN A 163 29.81 -21.11 30.56
N ALA A 164 28.79 -20.83 29.79
CA ALA A 164 28.88 -20.00 28.59
C ALA A 164 28.54 -18.55 28.89
N THR A 165 29.09 -17.62 28.13
CA THR A 165 28.85 -16.17 28.25
C THR A 165 28.52 -15.60 26.89
N PRO A 166 27.44 -14.82 26.74
CA PRO A 166 27.17 -14.10 25.49
C PRO A 166 28.22 -13.00 25.31
N LEU A 167 28.63 -12.79 24.07
CA LEU A 167 29.63 -11.78 23.68
C LEU A 167 29.08 -10.90 22.57
N LEU A 168 28.90 -9.60 22.84
CA LEU A 168 28.64 -8.59 21.82
C LEU A 168 29.99 -8.09 21.31
N LYS A 169 30.35 -8.48 20.09
CA LYS A 169 31.63 -8.12 19.45
C LYS A 169 31.60 -6.71 18.88
N GLU A 170 30.51 -6.36 18.23
CA GLU A 170 30.33 -5.09 17.55
C GLU A 170 28.86 -4.65 17.62
N LEU A 171 28.67 -3.36 17.83
CA LEU A 171 27.40 -2.66 17.67
C LEU A 171 27.63 -1.51 16.71
N HIS A 172 26.89 -1.48 15.63
CA HIS A 172 26.99 -0.49 14.57
C HIS A 172 25.67 0.26 14.43
N PHE A 173 25.73 1.57 14.29
CA PHE A 173 24.60 2.44 14.02
C PHE A 173 24.78 3.15 12.71
N THR A 174 23.82 2.98 11.78
CA THR A 174 23.70 3.80 10.58
C THR A 174 22.64 4.88 10.84
N PHE A 175 23.08 6.13 10.90
CA PHE A 175 22.22 7.32 11.06
C PHE A 175 21.86 7.88 9.68
N ILE A 176 20.60 8.16 9.46
CA ILE A 176 20.11 8.72 8.20
C ILE A 176 19.30 9.99 8.46
N ASP A 177 19.66 11.08 7.75
CA ASP A 177 18.85 12.28 7.59
C ASP A 177 18.28 12.29 6.17
N SER A 178 17.03 11.86 6.06
CA SER A 178 16.26 11.79 4.82
C SER A 178 15.13 12.83 4.77
N THR A 179 15.17 13.84 5.66
CA THR A 179 14.12 14.86 5.75
C THR A 179 14.11 15.82 4.57
N ALA A 180 15.25 15.98 3.88
CA ALA A 180 15.36 16.80 2.70
C ALA A 180 14.65 16.14 1.51
N GLY A 181 13.51 16.69 1.10
CA GLY A 181 12.71 16.16 -0.01
C GLY A 181 11.37 16.88 -0.16
N PRO A 182 10.59 16.53 -1.19
CA PRO A 182 9.27 17.11 -1.39
C PRO A 182 8.31 16.69 -0.28
N THR A 183 7.39 17.58 0.05
CA THR A 183 6.26 17.30 0.95
C THR A 183 5.28 16.32 0.29
N MET A 184 4.41 15.70 1.07
CA MET A 184 3.37 14.82 0.53
C MET A 184 2.47 15.55 -0.47
N GLU A 185 2.10 16.79 -0.19
CA GLU A 185 1.25 17.62 -1.08
C GLU A 185 1.96 17.87 -2.43
N GLU A 186 3.24 18.24 -2.41
CA GLU A 186 4.03 18.42 -3.63
C GLU A 186 4.17 17.13 -4.42
N MET A 187 4.37 16.01 -3.76
CA MET A 187 4.47 14.70 -4.41
C MET A 187 3.16 14.28 -5.07
N VAL A 188 2.04 14.45 -4.39
CA VAL A 188 0.72 14.15 -4.96
C VAL A 188 0.46 15.02 -6.19
N ALA A 189 0.76 16.31 -6.14
CA ALA A 189 0.61 17.19 -7.27
C ALA A 189 1.53 16.81 -8.45
N GLN A 190 2.79 16.48 -8.18
CA GLN A 190 3.73 16.03 -9.21
C GLN A 190 3.29 14.69 -9.82
N GLN A 191 2.83 13.72 -9.00
CA GLN A 191 2.35 12.44 -9.50
C GLN A 191 1.12 12.61 -10.38
N GLN A 192 0.16 13.42 -9.98
CA GLN A 192 -1.02 13.71 -10.81
C GLN A 192 -0.65 14.31 -12.17
N ALA A 193 0.34 15.20 -12.20
CA ALA A 193 0.82 15.77 -13.46
C ALA A 193 1.49 14.72 -14.37
N LEU A 194 2.25 13.79 -13.78
CA LEU A 194 2.86 12.68 -14.50
C LEU A 194 1.81 11.72 -15.04
N ASP A 195 0.85 11.32 -14.22
CA ASP A 195 -0.23 10.41 -14.61
C ASP A 195 -1.06 11.00 -15.75
N ALA A 196 -1.38 12.28 -15.69
CA ALA A 196 -2.09 12.99 -16.76
C ALA A 196 -1.29 12.99 -18.08
N SER A 197 0.02 13.18 -18.01
CA SER A 197 0.93 13.12 -19.16
C SER A 197 0.98 11.71 -19.77
N GLN A 198 1.08 10.68 -18.95
CA GLN A 198 1.11 9.28 -19.40
C GLN A 198 -0.24 8.84 -19.98
N ALA A 199 -1.36 9.25 -19.38
CA ALA A 199 -2.69 8.95 -19.90
C ALA A 199 -2.90 9.49 -21.32
N GLN A 200 -2.37 10.68 -21.64
CA GLN A 200 -2.40 11.22 -22.99
C GLN A 200 -1.60 10.36 -23.99
N THR A 201 -0.46 9.82 -23.56
CA THR A 201 0.39 8.95 -24.38
C THR A 201 -0.30 7.61 -24.65
N PHE A 202 -0.84 6.94 -23.63
CA PHE A 202 -1.55 5.67 -23.77
C PHE A 202 -2.82 5.79 -24.63
N ALA A 203 -3.56 6.88 -24.51
CA ALA A 203 -4.72 7.16 -25.35
C ALA A 203 -4.33 7.29 -26.83
N ALA A 204 -3.14 7.83 -27.11
CA ALA A 204 -2.62 7.94 -28.46
C ALA A 204 -2.14 6.58 -29.02
N GLU A 205 -1.72 5.66 -28.18
CA GLU A 205 -1.23 4.33 -28.57
C GLU A 205 -2.33 3.26 -28.65
N GLY A 206 -3.56 3.57 -28.23
CA GLY A 206 -4.72 2.67 -28.33
C GLY A 206 -4.63 1.43 -27.43
N VAL A 207 -3.88 1.51 -26.35
CA VAL A 207 -3.74 0.41 -25.36
C VAL A 207 -5.05 0.26 -24.59
N ALA A 208 -5.65 -0.93 -24.63
CA ALA A 208 -6.85 -1.22 -23.83
C ALA A 208 -6.50 -1.22 -22.33
N PRO A 209 -7.26 -0.50 -21.49
CA PRO A 209 -7.02 -0.52 -20.05
C PRO A 209 -7.31 -1.90 -19.45
N ASN A 210 -6.57 -2.29 -18.41
CA ASN A 210 -6.91 -3.43 -17.56
C ASN A 210 -8.33 -3.24 -16.98
N LYS A 211 -9.02 -4.33 -16.67
CA LYS A 211 -10.34 -4.27 -16.04
C LYS A 211 -10.29 -3.55 -14.68
N PHE A 212 -9.20 -3.76 -13.93
CA PHE A 212 -8.93 -3.06 -12.69
C PHE A 212 -7.73 -2.11 -12.89
N ALA A 213 -7.96 -0.81 -12.67
CA ALA A 213 -6.94 0.21 -12.86
C ALA A 213 -5.81 0.08 -11.83
N LYS A 214 -4.58 0.46 -12.21
CA LYS A 214 -3.48 0.59 -11.24
C LYS A 214 -3.87 1.65 -10.20
N PRO A 215 -3.78 1.36 -8.89
CA PRO A 215 -4.01 2.38 -7.88
C PRO A 215 -2.98 3.51 -8.00
N ALA A 216 -3.29 4.65 -7.41
CA ALA A 216 -2.33 5.75 -7.33
C ALA A 216 -1.07 5.28 -6.58
N VAL A 217 0.08 5.48 -7.19
CA VAL A 217 1.41 5.13 -6.66
C VAL A 217 2.29 6.36 -6.79
N ILE A 218 2.91 6.76 -5.71
CA ILE A 218 3.96 7.79 -5.76
C ILE A 218 5.20 7.14 -6.37
N SER A 219 5.51 7.54 -7.59
CA SER A 219 6.61 6.95 -8.35
C SER A 219 7.98 7.35 -7.78
N ARG A 220 8.98 6.52 -8.10
CA ARG A 220 10.37 6.71 -7.70
C ARG A 220 10.89 8.12 -8.00
N GLN A 221 10.63 8.62 -9.19
CA GLN A 221 11.10 9.93 -9.62
C GLN A 221 10.47 11.10 -8.85
N VAL A 222 9.38 10.87 -8.13
CA VAL A 222 8.69 11.89 -7.32
C VAL A 222 9.19 11.88 -5.89
N TRP A 223 9.26 10.72 -5.23
CA TRP A 223 9.64 10.67 -3.82
C TRP A 223 11.15 10.67 -3.58
N CYS A 224 11.95 10.23 -4.54
CA CYS A 224 13.39 10.10 -4.38
C CYS A 224 14.14 11.28 -5.01
N THR A 225 14.87 12.01 -4.19
CA THR A 225 15.58 13.24 -4.57
C THR A 225 17.08 13.06 -4.75
N ASP A 226 17.65 11.96 -4.25
CA ASP A 226 19.05 11.67 -4.41
C ASP A 226 19.47 11.56 -5.89
N PRO A 227 20.67 12.03 -6.28
CA PRO A 227 21.16 11.95 -7.66
C PRO A 227 21.16 10.52 -8.23
N ASP A 228 21.41 9.52 -7.37
CA ASP A 228 21.55 8.12 -7.75
C ASP A 228 20.23 7.33 -7.71
N CYS A 229 19.13 7.98 -7.39
CA CYS A 229 17.83 7.34 -7.26
C CYS A 229 17.35 6.51 -8.45
N ASN A 230 17.80 6.86 -9.63
CA ASN A 230 17.43 6.17 -10.87
C ASN A 230 18.52 5.21 -11.36
N TYR A 231 19.53 4.99 -10.54
CA TYR A 231 20.58 4.02 -10.83
C TYR A 231 20.18 2.64 -10.28
N SER A 232 20.22 1.64 -11.13
CA SER A 232 20.05 0.25 -10.77
C SER A 232 20.98 -0.60 -11.61
N ASP A 233 21.84 -1.38 -10.96
CA ASP A 233 22.69 -2.34 -11.61
C ASP A 233 21.89 -3.57 -12.01
N GLY A 234 21.75 -3.78 -13.32
CA GLY A 234 21.31 -5.07 -13.87
C GLY A 234 19.87 -5.46 -13.55
N LEU A 235 18.89 -4.59 -13.92
CA LEU A 235 17.47 -4.95 -13.81
C LEU A 235 17.17 -6.30 -14.46
N ALA A 236 16.56 -7.20 -13.72
CA ALA A 236 16.09 -8.47 -14.20
C ALA A 236 14.55 -8.56 -14.09
N TYR A 237 13.93 -9.26 -15.03
CA TYR A 237 12.48 -9.33 -15.14
C TYR A 237 12.00 -10.78 -15.18
N GLU A 238 10.88 -11.05 -14.51
CA GLU A 238 10.19 -12.33 -14.54
C GLU A 238 8.69 -12.07 -14.43
N PRO A 239 7.84 -12.70 -15.26
CA PRO A 239 6.39 -12.54 -15.13
C PRO A 239 5.91 -12.88 -13.73
N VAL A 240 5.19 -11.95 -13.09
CA VAL A 240 4.65 -12.13 -11.74
C VAL A 240 3.55 -13.18 -11.76
N THR A 241 3.66 -14.18 -10.90
CA THR A 241 2.69 -15.26 -10.69
C THR A 241 2.21 -15.34 -9.22
N HIS A 242 2.93 -14.71 -8.29
CA HIS A 242 2.64 -14.71 -6.85
C HIS A 242 2.76 -13.29 -6.28
N LEU A 243 1.99 -13.03 -5.24
CA LEU A 243 1.92 -11.77 -4.52
C LEU A 243 2.33 -12.01 -3.07
N ILE A 244 3.33 -11.27 -2.57
CA ILE A 244 3.89 -11.49 -1.25
C ILE A 244 3.72 -10.24 -0.40
N LEU A 245 3.07 -10.40 0.76
CA LEU A 245 2.92 -9.36 1.76
C LEU A 245 4.10 -9.41 2.74
N HIS A 246 4.71 -8.25 2.98
CA HIS A 246 5.80 -8.04 3.93
C HIS A 246 5.46 -6.94 4.92
N HIS A 247 6.31 -6.79 5.94
CA HIS A 247 6.42 -5.60 6.76
C HIS A 247 7.89 -5.16 6.87
N THR A 248 8.14 -3.94 7.35
CA THR A 248 9.50 -3.41 7.44
C THR A 248 10.14 -3.60 8.82
N VAL A 249 9.43 -4.13 9.81
CA VAL A 249 9.86 -4.19 11.21
C VAL A 249 10.42 -2.83 11.66
N SER A 250 9.56 -1.82 11.68
CA SER A 250 9.90 -0.44 11.98
C SER A 250 8.88 0.22 12.89
N SER A 251 9.16 1.43 13.34
CA SER A 251 8.18 2.23 14.08
C SER A 251 6.87 2.38 13.31
N ASN A 252 5.74 2.29 14.04
CA ASN A 252 4.39 2.41 13.47
C ASN A 252 3.91 3.87 13.35
N SER A 253 4.76 4.85 13.63
CA SER A 253 4.45 6.28 13.55
C SER A 253 5.58 7.06 12.91
N SER A 254 5.23 8.03 12.08
CA SER A 254 6.13 9.02 11.49
C SER A 254 5.33 10.27 11.16
N SER A 255 5.96 11.44 11.23
CA SER A 255 5.42 12.68 10.69
C SER A 255 5.71 12.85 9.18
N ASP A 256 6.67 12.07 8.65
CA ASP A 256 7.13 12.16 7.25
C ASP A 256 7.39 10.75 6.69
N TRP A 257 6.37 10.09 6.16
CA TRP A 257 6.49 8.77 5.56
C TRP A 257 7.38 8.74 4.31
N PRO A 258 7.36 9.74 3.42
CA PRO A 258 8.31 9.83 2.33
C PRO A 258 9.77 9.81 2.78
N ALA A 259 10.10 10.50 3.87
CA ALA A 259 11.45 10.45 4.44
C ALA A 259 11.81 9.04 4.92
N VAL A 260 10.86 8.30 5.50
CA VAL A 260 11.06 6.89 5.88
C VAL A 260 11.38 6.03 4.65
N VAL A 261 10.66 6.22 3.54
CA VAL A 261 10.92 5.49 2.28
C VAL A 261 12.31 5.83 1.72
N ARG A 262 12.71 7.11 1.73
CA ARG A 262 14.07 7.54 1.33
C ARG A 262 15.14 6.89 2.21
N ALA A 263 14.91 6.78 3.52
CA ALA A 263 15.85 6.14 4.45
C ALA A 263 15.97 4.63 4.17
N ILE A 264 14.87 3.93 3.94
CA ILE A 264 14.88 2.49 3.55
C ILE A 264 15.66 2.31 2.25
N TRP A 265 15.42 3.16 1.24
CA TRP A 265 16.19 3.11 0.00
C TRP A 265 17.68 3.30 0.23
N LYS A 266 18.06 4.32 1.00
CA LYS A 266 19.46 4.61 1.27
C LYS A 266 20.14 3.45 2.00
N PHE A 267 19.48 2.87 3.01
CA PHE A 267 19.99 1.74 3.77
C PHE A 267 20.14 0.48 2.91
N HIS A 268 19.10 0.08 2.18
CA HIS A 268 19.14 -1.11 1.32
C HIS A 268 20.20 -0.98 0.20
N THR A 269 20.26 0.20 -0.41
CA THR A 269 21.18 0.43 -1.54
C THR A 269 22.63 0.46 -1.11
N TYR A 270 22.95 1.21 -0.05
CA TYR A 270 24.34 1.48 0.30
C TYR A 270 24.84 0.67 1.50
N SER A 271 24.08 0.61 2.59
CA SER A 271 24.52 -0.11 3.79
C SER A 271 24.43 -1.62 3.60
N ARG A 272 23.35 -2.11 2.94
CA ARG A 272 23.20 -3.56 2.62
C ARG A 272 23.79 -3.95 1.27
N GLY A 273 24.10 -2.98 0.41
CA GLY A 273 24.65 -3.25 -0.93
C GLY A 273 23.70 -4.01 -1.86
N TRP A 274 22.37 -3.90 -1.62
CA TRP A 274 21.38 -4.59 -2.45
C TRP A 274 21.14 -3.91 -3.80
N GLY A 275 21.69 -2.72 -4.00
CA GLY A 275 21.57 -1.92 -5.21
C GLY A 275 20.28 -1.11 -5.28
N ASP A 276 19.24 -1.51 -4.55
CA ASP A 276 17.95 -0.82 -4.48
C ASP A 276 17.10 -1.27 -3.29
N ILE A 277 15.88 -0.69 -3.11
CA ILE A 277 14.86 -1.22 -2.20
C ILE A 277 14.53 -2.67 -2.58
N GLY A 278 14.50 -3.56 -1.61
CA GLY A 278 14.21 -4.96 -1.84
C GLY A 278 12.79 -5.21 -2.37
N TYR A 279 11.81 -4.43 -1.94
CA TYR A 279 10.39 -4.59 -2.24
C TYR A 279 9.98 -3.86 -3.52
N ASN A 280 9.04 -4.42 -4.30
CA ASN A 280 8.49 -3.75 -5.49
C ASN A 280 7.68 -2.50 -5.11
N TYR A 281 6.94 -2.57 -4.00
CA TYR A 281 6.13 -1.48 -3.47
C TYR A 281 6.18 -1.42 -1.95
N LEU A 282 5.96 -0.24 -1.39
CA LEU A 282 5.75 -0.02 0.04
C LEU A 282 4.41 0.69 0.25
N ALA A 283 3.78 0.48 1.41
CA ALA A 283 2.57 1.19 1.80
C ALA A 283 2.73 1.75 3.20
N ASP A 284 2.39 3.03 3.39
CA ASP A 284 2.37 3.66 4.71
C ASP A 284 1.01 3.45 5.41
N ARG A 285 0.92 3.84 6.68
CA ARG A 285 -0.28 3.68 7.49
C ARG A 285 -1.50 4.44 6.97
N ASN A 286 -1.31 5.46 6.13
CA ASN A 286 -2.37 6.27 5.54
C ASN A 286 -2.88 5.67 4.22
N GLY A 287 -2.26 4.59 3.75
CA GLY A 287 -2.61 3.91 2.51
C GLY A 287 -1.95 4.51 1.26
N VAL A 288 -0.94 5.37 1.43
CA VAL A 288 -0.14 5.84 0.30
C VAL A 288 0.81 4.74 -0.14
N ILE A 289 0.79 4.44 -1.43
CA ILE A 289 1.66 3.42 -2.03
C ILE A 289 2.85 4.12 -2.69
N TYR A 290 4.05 3.63 -2.43
CA TYR A 290 5.30 4.10 -3.03
C TYR A 290 5.87 3.02 -3.93
N GLU A 291 6.36 3.42 -5.12
CA GLU A 291 7.20 2.55 -5.93
C GLU A 291 8.50 2.28 -5.19
N GLY A 292 8.84 1.03 -4.99
CA GLY A 292 10.05 0.59 -4.31
C GLY A 292 11.18 0.31 -5.28
N HIS A 293 11.42 -0.96 -5.64
CA HIS A 293 12.46 -1.35 -6.59
C HIS A 293 12.24 -0.71 -7.96
N LEU A 294 13.27 -0.05 -8.48
CA LEU A 294 13.23 0.57 -9.80
C LEU A 294 13.04 -0.50 -10.89
N GLY A 295 12.32 -0.18 -11.96
CA GLY A 295 12.20 -1.04 -13.14
C GLY A 295 10.77 -1.44 -13.49
N GLY A 296 9.77 -1.03 -12.71
CA GLY A 296 8.36 -1.24 -13.03
C GLY A 296 7.79 -2.59 -12.61
N ASP A 297 6.77 -3.04 -13.36
CA ASP A 297 5.79 -3.97 -12.82
C ASP A 297 6.23 -5.43 -12.69
N ASP A 298 7.23 -5.89 -13.46
CA ASP A 298 7.71 -7.27 -13.46
C ASP A 298 9.19 -7.38 -13.05
N VAL A 299 9.74 -6.31 -12.47
CA VAL A 299 11.12 -6.34 -12.00
C VAL A 299 11.26 -7.29 -10.82
N ILE A 300 12.34 -8.06 -10.82
CA ILE A 300 12.69 -8.96 -9.72
C ILE A 300 13.26 -8.13 -8.57
N GLY A 301 12.57 -8.13 -7.43
CA GLY A 301 13.05 -7.49 -6.21
C GLY A 301 14.08 -8.33 -5.44
N THR A 302 14.38 -7.90 -4.20
CA THR A 302 15.33 -8.56 -3.30
C THR A 302 14.68 -8.71 -1.91
N HIS A 303 13.57 -9.45 -1.80
CA HIS A 303 12.72 -9.47 -0.61
C HIS A 303 12.46 -10.86 -0.02
N ALA A 304 12.66 -11.94 -0.79
CA ALA A 304 12.31 -13.30 -0.37
C ALA A 304 13.26 -14.36 -0.97
N SER A 305 14.54 -14.04 -1.13
CA SER A 305 15.58 -14.95 -1.60
C SER A 305 15.16 -15.72 -2.87
N ALA A 306 15.00 -17.06 -2.80
CA ALA A 306 14.61 -17.88 -3.95
C ALA A 306 13.24 -17.50 -4.54
N ALA A 307 12.34 -16.93 -3.73
CA ALA A 307 11.00 -16.51 -4.16
C ALA A 307 10.96 -15.11 -4.79
N ASN A 308 12.09 -14.40 -4.94
CA ASN A 308 12.15 -13.12 -5.64
C ASN A 308 11.66 -13.24 -7.10
N ARG A 309 12.02 -14.33 -7.78
CA ARG A 309 11.66 -14.56 -9.18
C ARG A 309 10.20 -15.00 -9.29
N GLY A 310 9.44 -14.29 -10.10
CA GLY A 310 8.02 -14.58 -10.33
C GLY A 310 7.09 -14.09 -9.22
N SER A 311 7.56 -13.23 -8.32
CA SER A 311 6.73 -12.61 -7.29
C SER A 311 6.79 -11.09 -7.32
N MET A 312 5.73 -10.45 -6.79
CA MET A 312 5.67 -9.03 -6.51
C MET A 312 5.46 -8.83 -5.01
N ALA A 313 6.36 -8.06 -4.39
CA ALA A 313 6.32 -7.74 -2.98
C ALA A 313 5.65 -6.39 -2.71
N LEU A 314 4.75 -6.37 -1.72
CA LEU A 314 4.31 -5.15 -1.05
C LEU A 314 4.76 -5.22 0.40
N SER A 315 5.54 -4.24 0.86
CA SER A 315 5.91 -4.12 2.27
C SER A 315 5.07 -3.05 2.97
N LEU A 316 4.41 -3.43 4.05
CA LEU A 316 3.72 -2.52 4.95
C LEU A 316 4.75 -1.85 5.86
N ILE A 317 4.82 -0.52 5.86
CA ILE A 317 5.78 0.21 6.69
C ILE A 317 5.29 0.19 8.14
N GLY A 318 6.00 -0.55 8.99
CA GLY A 318 5.65 -0.72 10.42
C GLY A 318 5.98 -2.11 10.94
N THR A 319 5.53 -2.37 12.16
CA THR A 319 5.63 -3.65 12.88
C THR A 319 4.23 -4.15 13.20
N PHE A 320 3.91 -5.39 12.77
CA PHE A 320 2.57 -5.98 12.88
C PHE A 320 2.59 -7.34 13.59
N THR A 321 3.54 -7.53 14.49
CA THR A 321 3.61 -8.63 15.46
C THR A 321 2.48 -8.54 16.48
N LEU A 322 2.36 -9.48 17.42
CA LEU A 322 1.40 -9.37 18.49
C LEU A 322 1.78 -8.22 19.46
N PRO A 323 0.81 -7.67 20.24
CA PRO A 323 1.11 -6.59 21.18
C PRO A 323 2.07 -7.01 22.32
N ASP A 324 2.13 -8.32 22.61
CA ASP A 324 2.99 -8.89 23.65
C ASP A 324 4.35 -9.38 23.12
N ASP A 325 4.59 -9.25 21.81
CA ASP A 325 5.86 -9.59 21.19
C ASP A 325 6.91 -8.48 21.41
N SER A 326 8.15 -8.76 21.08
CA SER A 326 9.24 -7.79 21.05
C SER A 326 9.84 -7.71 19.64
N PRO A 327 9.77 -6.55 18.96
CA PRO A 327 9.05 -5.35 19.33
C PRO A 327 7.52 -5.54 19.24
N PRO A 328 6.73 -4.85 20.10
CA PRO A 328 5.29 -4.96 20.08
C PRO A 328 4.72 -4.35 18.81
N GLY A 329 3.82 -5.10 18.16
CA GLY A 329 3.16 -4.68 16.94
C GLY A 329 1.74 -4.16 17.16
N ILE A 330 1.15 -3.70 16.06
CA ILE A 330 -0.26 -3.27 15.98
C ILE A 330 -0.94 -3.97 14.81
N GLN A 331 -2.26 -4.00 14.81
CA GLN A 331 -3.01 -4.39 13.61
C GLN A 331 -2.78 -3.34 12.49
N PRO A 332 -2.51 -3.76 11.24
CA PRO A 332 -2.40 -2.83 10.12
C PRO A 332 -3.65 -1.94 10.02
N PRO A 333 -3.49 -0.61 9.89
CA PRO A 333 -4.63 0.30 9.72
C PRO A 333 -5.44 0.02 8.46
N GLN A 334 -6.75 0.25 8.50
CA GLN A 334 -7.65 -0.02 7.39
C GLN A 334 -7.21 0.66 6.06
N PRO A 335 -6.77 1.94 6.01
CA PRO A 335 -6.30 2.53 4.76
C PRO A 335 -5.11 1.77 4.13
N MET A 336 -4.18 1.28 4.94
CA MET A 336 -3.04 0.47 4.49
C MET A 336 -3.50 -0.87 3.92
N LEU A 337 -4.47 -1.53 4.55
CA LEU A 337 -5.06 -2.78 4.06
C LEU A 337 -5.82 -2.60 2.75
N GLU A 338 -6.57 -1.50 2.61
CA GLU A 338 -7.27 -1.15 1.37
C GLU A 338 -6.28 -0.86 0.23
N ALA A 339 -5.18 -0.18 0.53
CA ALA A 339 -4.10 0.05 -0.42
C ALA A 339 -3.47 -1.26 -0.90
N ALA A 340 -3.20 -2.19 0.01
CA ALA A 340 -2.70 -3.52 -0.31
C ALA A 340 -3.68 -4.30 -1.21
N ALA A 341 -4.97 -4.28 -0.86
CA ALA A 341 -6.01 -4.94 -1.64
C ALA A 341 -6.14 -4.35 -3.06
N ASN A 342 -6.05 -3.02 -3.20
CA ASN A 342 -6.11 -2.35 -4.51
C ASN A 342 -4.88 -2.69 -5.37
N LEU A 343 -3.67 -2.66 -4.80
CA LEU A 343 -2.44 -2.97 -5.51
C LEU A 343 -2.41 -4.43 -5.97
N PHE A 344 -2.79 -5.36 -5.10
CA PHE A 344 -2.83 -6.77 -5.43
C PHE A 344 -3.97 -7.11 -6.41
N ALA A 345 -5.12 -6.43 -6.33
CA ALA A 345 -6.19 -6.59 -7.31
C ALA A 345 -5.75 -6.16 -8.71
N TRP A 346 -5.11 -5.01 -8.83
CA TRP A 346 -4.55 -4.56 -10.10
C TRP A 346 -3.56 -5.57 -10.68
N LYS A 347 -2.59 -6.04 -9.87
CA LYS A 347 -1.58 -6.99 -10.37
C LYS A 347 -2.20 -8.34 -10.69
N ALA A 348 -3.14 -8.81 -9.88
CA ALA A 348 -3.85 -10.06 -10.12
C ALA A 348 -4.68 -10.01 -11.42
N ASP A 349 -5.36 -8.89 -11.71
CA ASP A 349 -6.07 -8.68 -12.98
C ASP A 349 -5.10 -8.68 -14.17
N GLN A 350 -4.01 -7.92 -14.05
CA GLN A 350 -3.00 -7.81 -15.11
C GLN A 350 -2.39 -9.17 -15.48
N LYS A 351 -2.19 -10.05 -14.50
CA LYS A 351 -1.48 -11.34 -14.67
C LYS A 351 -2.41 -12.55 -14.68
N GLY A 352 -3.71 -12.36 -14.50
CA GLY A 352 -4.67 -13.45 -14.42
C GLY A 352 -4.45 -14.35 -13.18
N ILE A 353 -4.01 -13.77 -12.05
CA ILE A 353 -3.73 -14.50 -10.82
C ILE A 353 -5.06 -14.73 -10.07
N ASN A 354 -5.42 -15.99 -9.83
CA ASN A 354 -6.45 -16.34 -8.88
C ASN A 354 -5.80 -16.40 -7.47
N VAL A 355 -6.16 -15.47 -6.59
CA VAL A 355 -5.55 -15.34 -5.26
C VAL A 355 -5.87 -16.48 -4.28
N TYR A 356 -6.83 -17.33 -4.62
CA TYR A 356 -7.16 -18.53 -3.84
C TYR A 356 -6.37 -19.76 -4.27
N ASP A 357 -5.64 -19.70 -5.38
CA ASP A 357 -4.88 -20.82 -5.89
C ASP A 357 -3.49 -20.91 -5.23
N ALA A 358 -2.85 -22.06 -5.41
CA ALA A 358 -1.45 -22.28 -5.12
C ALA A 358 -0.70 -22.63 -6.42
N GLY A 359 0.61 -22.43 -6.40
CA GLY A 359 1.47 -22.74 -7.55
C GLY A 359 2.94 -22.76 -7.18
N ARG A 360 3.79 -23.11 -8.13
CA ARG A 360 5.24 -23.09 -7.93
C ARG A 360 5.85 -21.83 -8.53
N LEU A 361 6.76 -21.22 -7.79
CA LEU A 361 7.66 -20.21 -8.32
C LEU A 361 8.78 -20.86 -9.18
N PRO A 362 9.40 -20.11 -10.11
CA PRO A 362 10.34 -20.68 -11.08
C PRO A 362 11.49 -21.51 -10.46
N ASN A 363 11.99 -21.13 -9.30
CA ASN A 363 13.14 -21.76 -8.65
C ASN A 363 12.76 -22.66 -7.45
N MET A 364 11.46 -23.00 -7.29
CA MET A 364 10.98 -23.78 -6.17
C MET A 364 10.45 -25.14 -6.59
N THR A 365 10.67 -26.13 -5.77
CA THR A 365 10.18 -27.50 -5.96
C THR A 365 8.84 -27.76 -5.28
N TRP A 366 8.44 -26.86 -4.35
CA TRP A 366 7.16 -26.92 -3.63
C TRP A 366 6.20 -25.84 -4.08
N GLY A 367 4.92 -26.03 -3.80
CA GLY A 367 3.87 -25.05 -4.09
C GLY A 367 3.75 -24.02 -2.99
N LEU A 368 3.27 -22.82 -3.38
CA LEU A 368 3.01 -21.69 -2.48
C LEU A 368 1.66 -21.07 -2.83
N PRO A 369 0.93 -20.49 -1.85
CA PRO A 369 -0.27 -19.71 -2.14
C PRO A 369 0.03 -18.55 -3.07
N LYS A 370 -0.86 -18.27 -4.03
CA LYS A 370 -0.69 -17.17 -5.00
C LYS A 370 -0.68 -15.78 -4.36
N LEU A 371 -1.36 -15.62 -3.23
CA LEU A 371 -1.27 -14.45 -2.35
C LEU A 371 -0.92 -14.95 -0.95
N MET A 372 0.21 -14.53 -0.42
CA MET A 372 0.81 -15.09 0.79
C MET A 372 1.57 -14.05 1.61
N GLY A 373 1.95 -14.40 2.84
CA GLY A 373 2.95 -13.69 3.63
C GLY A 373 4.36 -14.20 3.32
N HIS A 374 5.38 -13.42 3.64
CA HIS A 374 6.78 -13.84 3.44
C HIS A 374 7.12 -15.15 4.18
N ARG A 375 6.58 -15.35 5.39
CA ARG A 375 6.81 -16.59 6.17
C ARG A 375 6.41 -17.87 5.43
N ASP A 376 5.42 -17.80 4.54
CA ASP A 376 4.95 -18.97 3.77
C ASP A 376 6.02 -19.56 2.84
N VAL A 377 6.98 -18.72 2.41
CA VAL A 377 8.04 -19.12 1.46
C VAL A 377 8.86 -20.30 1.99
N TYR A 378 9.11 -20.31 3.30
CA TYR A 378 9.94 -21.33 3.97
C TYR A 378 9.19 -22.11 5.06
N GLY A 379 7.87 -22.19 4.98
CA GLY A 379 7.06 -22.96 5.92
C GLY A 379 7.07 -22.42 7.35
N GLY A 380 7.16 -21.11 7.52
CA GLY A 380 7.01 -20.45 8.82
C GLY A 380 8.25 -20.49 9.74
N THR A 381 9.40 -20.95 9.25
CA THR A 381 10.58 -21.20 10.12
C THR A 381 11.66 -20.14 10.06
N ASN A 382 11.72 -19.33 9.00
CA ASN A 382 12.83 -18.41 8.76
C ASN A 382 12.51 -16.94 9.07
N THR A 383 11.26 -16.58 9.10
CA THR A 383 10.80 -15.21 9.38
C THR A 383 9.37 -15.20 9.89
N GLU A 384 9.04 -14.24 10.74
CA GLU A 384 7.65 -13.97 11.18
C GLU A 384 6.93 -12.97 10.27
N CYS A 385 7.61 -12.45 9.25
CA CYS A 385 7.08 -11.48 8.30
C CYS A 385 5.82 -12.04 7.58
N PRO A 386 4.75 -11.26 7.46
CA PRO A 386 4.56 -9.82 7.70
C PRO A 386 4.14 -9.45 9.14
N GLY A 387 4.42 -10.26 10.13
CA GLY A 387 3.94 -10.15 11.51
C GLY A 387 2.57 -10.80 11.70
N GLU A 388 2.33 -11.36 12.88
CA GLU A 388 1.16 -12.21 13.14
C GLU A 388 -0.17 -11.49 12.91
N GLN A 389 -0.29 -10.20 13.28
CA GLN A 389 -1.53 -9.45 13.08
C GLN A 389 -1.82 -9.15 11.61
N ALA A 390 -0.80 -8.89 10.78
CA ALA A 390 -0.97 -8.73 9.34
C ALA A 390 -1.25 -10.09 8.66
N TYR A 391 -0.58 -11.15 9.11
CA TYR A 391 -0.73 -12.49 8.55
C TYR A 391 -2.15 -13.03 8.72
N ARG A 392 -2.76 -12.85 9.89
CA ARG A 392 -4.17 -13.23 10.16
C ARG A 392 -5.18 -12.54 9.26
N LEU A 393 -4.80 -11.45 8.58
CA LEU A 393 -5.66 -10.73 7.65
C LEU A 393 -5.51 -11.20 6.20
N LEU A 394 -4.63 -12.17 5.88
CA LEU A 394 -4.49 -12.70 4.52
C LEU A 394 -5.79 -13.29 3.95
N PRO A 395 -6.63 -14.03 4.70
CA PRO A 395 -7.93 -14.47 4.19
C PRO A 395 -8.81 -13.28 3.78
N TRP A 396 -8.92 -12.27 4.64
CA TRP A 396 -9.63 -11.04 4.31
C TRP A 396 -9.04 -10.35 3.07
N LEU A 397 -7.72 -10.29 2.95
CA LEU A 397 -7.04 -9.66 1.82
C LEU A 397 -7.31 -10.39 0.51
N ARG A 398 -7.35 -11.73 0.52
CA ARG A 398 -7.75 -12.54 -0.65
C ARG A 398 -9.19 -12.24 -1.05
N ASP A 399 -10.11 -12.20 -0.10
CA ASP A 399 -11.52 -11.89 -0.34
C ASP A 399 -11.69 -10.46 -0.88
N ALA A 400 -10.97 -9.49 -0.30
CA ALA A 400 -11.00 -8.10 -0.73
C ALA A 400 -10.46 -7.91 -2.17
N VAL A 401 -9.41 -8.64 -2.54
CA VAL A 401 -8.88 -8.68 -3.93
C VAL A 401 -9.90 -9.31 -4.87
N ALA A 402 -10.43 -10.48 -4.52
CA ALA A 402 -11.40 -11.19 -5.34
C ALA A 402 -12.67 -10.36 -5.59
N GLN A 403 -13.18 -9.69 -4.55
CA GLN A 403 -14.33 -8.81 -4.65
C GLN A 403 -14.10 -7.66 -5.64
N ARG A 404 -12.91 -7.02 -5.60
CA ARG A 404 -12.52 -5.95 -6.54
C ARG A 404 -12.48 -6.43 -7.98
N LEU A 405 -12.08 -7.67 -8.19
CA LEU A 405 -12.01 -8.30 -9.52
C LEU A 405 -13.36 -8.86 -9.98
N GLY A 406 -14.39 -8.77 -9.13
CA GLY A 406 -15.74 -9.21 -9.45
C GLY A 406 -15.89 -10.73 -9.49
N TYR A 407 -15.06 -11.47 -8.78
CA TYR A 407 -15.28 -12.90 -8.58
C TYR A 407 -15.34 -13.26 -7.09
N GLN A 408 -16.01 -14.36 -6.81
CA GLN A 408 -16.00 -15.00 -5.50
C GLN A 408 -15.17 -16.27 -5.59
N SER A 409 -14.68 -16.75 -4.46
CA SER A 409 -14.10 -18.08 -4.43
C SER A 409 -15.11 -19.10 -4.96
N PRO A 410 -14.77 -19.90 -5.97
CA PRO A 410 -15.62 -21.02 -6.39
C PRO A 410 -15.63 -22.15 -5.37
N TYR A 411 -14.85 -21.99 -4.29
CA TYR A 411 -14.65 -23.01 -3.28
C TYR A 411 -15.39 -22.68 -1.98
N VAL A 412 -15.89 -23.71 -1.33
CA VAL A 412 -16.24 -23.69 0.10
C VAL A 412 -15.01 -24.17 0.84
N TYR A 413 -14.46 -23.37 1.76
CA TYR A 413 -13.31 -23.73 2.58
C TYR A 413 -13.76 -24.23 3.94
N ILE A 414 -13.12 -25.30 4.42
CA ILE A 414 -13.31 -25.86 5.76
C ILE A 414 -11.92 -26.06 6.35
N ASP A 415 -11.59 -25.17 7.24
CA ASP A 415 -10.29 -25.13 7.92
C ASP A 415 -10.33 -25.99 9.19
N GLU A 416 -9.20 -26.53 9.63
CA GLU A 416 -9.10 -27.36 10.85
C GLU A 416 -9.30 -26.53 12.13
N THR A 417 -9.30 -25.22 12.05
CA THR A 417 -9.67 -24.31 13.15
C THR A 417 -11.18 -24.06 13.23
N SER A 418 -11.94 -24.47 12.20
CA SER A 418 -13.39 -24.25 12.14
C SER A 418 -14.19 -25.20 13.02
N SER A 419 -15.42 -24.82 13.36
CA SER A 419 -16.37 -25.70 14.09
C SER A 419 -16.76 -26.97 13.30
N ASN A 420 -16.49 -27.00 12.01
CA ASN A 420 -16.73 -28.16 11.15
C ASN A 420 -15.63 -29.21 11.19
N PHE A 421 -14.52 -28.96 11.92
CA PHE A 421 -13.46 -29.90 12.15
C PHE A 421 -13.53 -30.48 13.56
N LYS A 422 -13.26 -31.80 13.64
CA LYS A 422 -13.12 -32.53 14.91
C LYS A 422 -11.90 -33.44 14.82
N ARG A 423 -11.23 -33.68 15.95
CA ARG A 423 -10.09 -34.58 16.04
C ARG A 423 -10.15 -35.48 17.27
N SER A 424 -9.38 -36.55 17.28
CA SER A 424 -9.20 -37.40 18.45
C SER A 424 -8.59 -36.64 19.63
N ASN A 425 -8.80 -37.13 20.85
CA ASN A 425 -8.28 -36.51 22.08
C ASN A 425 -6.84 -36.96 22.43
N ASN A 426 -6.11 -37.53 21.48
CA ASN A 426 -4.74 -38.00 21.70
C ASN A 426 -3.73 -36.83 21.53
N SER A 427 -2.44 -37.15 21.71
CA SER A 427 -1.36 -36.17 21.51
C SER A 427 -1.26 -35.77 20.04
N TRP A 428 -1.30 -34.48 19.82
CA TRP A 428 -1.15 -33.83 18.51
C TRP A 428 0.03 -32.90 18.53
N HIS A 429 0.61 -32.69 17.37
CA HIS A 429 1.58 -31.62 17.14
C HIS A 429 0.89 -30.49 16.38
N GLU A 430 1.27 -29.27 16.70
CA GLU A 430 0.91 -28.09 15.92
C GLU A 430 2.05 -27.75 14.97
N GLY A 431 1.72 -27.33 13.77
CA GLY A 431 2.70 -26.78 12.84
C GLY A 431 3.37 -25.55 13.44
N PRO A 432 4.58 -25.18 13.00
CA PRO A 432 5.19 -23.91 13.39
C PRO A 432 4.22 -22.75 13.15
N ALA A 433 4.32 -21.73 13.98
CA ALA A 433 3.46 -20.53 13.83
C ALA A 433 3.55 -19.96 12.41
N GLY A 434 2.40 -19.73 11.79
CA GLY A 434 2.32 -19.30 10.40
C GLY A 434 2.36 -20.42 9.36
N CYS A 435 2.41 -21.68 9.76
CA CYS A 435 2.40 -22.80 8.82
C CYS A 435 1.01 -23.44 8.70
N GLY A 436 0.50 -23.55 7.49
CA GLY A 436 -0.83 -24.03 7.15
C GLY A 436 -1.59 -23.06 6.27
N ASN A 437 -2.76 -23.46 5.77
CA ASN A 437 -3.55 -22.63 4.82
C ASN A 437 -3.96 -21.28 5.40
N ASN A 438 -4.20 -21.11 6.65
CA ASN A 438 -4.47 -19.86 7.35
C ASN A 438 -3.47 -19.61 8.48
N GLY A 439 -2.23 -20.08 8.32
CA GLY A 439 -1.17 -19.93 9.28
C GLY A 439 -1.25 -20.87 10.46
N HIS A 440 -2.08 -21.91 10.39
CA HIS A 440 -2.23 -22.94 11.40
C HIS A 440 -2.42 -24.31 10.76
N SER A 441 -1.96 -25.36 11.40
CA SER A 441 -2.14 -26.75 10.97
C SER A 441 -1.85 -27.69 12.11
N PHE A 442 -2.43 -28.89 12.06
CA PHE A 442 -2.08 -30.00 12.94
C PHE A 442 -1.34 -31.08 12.16
N TYR A 443 -0.49 -31.83 12.85
CA TYR A 443 0.10 -33.04 12.30
C TYR A 443 0.29 -34.12 13.34
N THR A 444 0.47 -35.32 12.86
CA THR A 444 0.86 -36.49 13.63
C THR A 444 1.84 -37.33 12.84
N TRP A 445 2.39 -38.36 13.46
CA TRP A 445 3.31 -39.28 12.78
C TRP A 445 2.55 -40.49 12.23
N SER A 446 2.89 -40.90 11.00
CA SER A 446 2.29 -42.05 10.35
C SER A 446 2.63 -43.36 11.08
N VAL A 447 1.66 -44.27 11.11
CA VAL A 447 1.78 -45.66 11.59
C VAL A 447 1.27 -46.63 10.54
N THR A 448 1.85 -47.81 10.49
CA THR A 448 1.47 -48.88 9.54
C THR A 448 0.63 -49.97 10.19
N ASP A 449 0.70 -50.11 11.52
CA ASP A 449 -0.12 -51.07 12.29
C ASP A 449 -1.49 -50.45 12.62
N PRO A 450 -2.62 -51.01 12.17
CA PRO A 450 -3.96 -50.50 12.51
C PRO A 450 -4.24 -50.41 14.02
N ASN A 451 -3.58 -51.26 14.83
CA ASN A 451 -3.75 -51.21 16.29
C ASN A 451 -2.98 -50.05 16.95
N ALA A 452 -1.99 -49.51 16.28
CA ALA A 452 -1.23 -48.35 16.71
C ALA A 452 -1.86 -47.02 16.26
N SER A 453 -2.78 -47.05 15.29
CA SER A 453 -3.47 -45.86 14.80
C SER A 453 -4.46 -45.31 15.83
N THR A 454 -4.19 -44.14 16.31
CA THR A 454 -4.99 -43.48 17.36
C THR A 454 -5.44 -42.08 17.00
N ASN A 455 -4.77 -41.42 16.07
CA ASN A 455 -5.07 -40.07 15.68
C ASN A 455 -5.92 -40.00 14.40
N TRP A 456 -6.96 -39.20 14.46
CA TRP A 456 -7.82 -38.94 13.33
C TRP A 456 -8.36 -37.49 13.38
N GLY A 457 -8.53 -36.92 12.19
CA GLY A 457 -9.26 -35.67 11.96
C GLY A 457 -10.45 -35.89 11.04
N GLU A 458 -11.56 -35.22 11.28
CA GLU A 458 -12.79 -35.32 10.50
C GLU A 458 -13.36 -33.94 10.23
N TRP A 459 -13.51 -33.60 8.95
CA TRP A 459 -14.19 -32.40 8.46
C TRP A 459 -15.62 -32.74 8.09
N THR A 460 -16.59 -31.99 8.61
CA THR A 460 -17.96 -32.01 8.11
C THR A 460 -18.01 -31.21 6.83
N LEU A 461 -18.31 -31.85 5.70
CA LEU A 461 -18.35 -31.20 4.39
C LEU A 461 -19.66 -30.41 4.23
N ALA A 462 -19.74 -29.27 4.92
CA ALA A 462 -20.91 -28.41 4.92
C ALA A 462 -20.99 -27.65 3.59
N VAL A 463 -21.81 -28.14 2.65
CA VAL A 463 -22.06 -27.52 1.35
C VAL A 463 -23.36 -26.75 1.34
N PRO A 464 -23.45 -25.62 0.60
CA PRO A 464 -24.68 -24.79 0.56
C PRO A 464 -25.82 -25.44 -0.22
N VAL A 465 -25.51 -26.32 -1.17
CA VAL A 465 -26.48 -27.04 -2.00
C VAL A 465 -26.00 -28.47 -2.25
N GLU A 466 -26.93 -29.39 -2.40
CA GLU A 466 -26.58 -30.77 -2.82
C GLU A 466 -26.02 -30.77 -4.25
N GLY A 467 -24.99 -31.57 -4.50
CA GLY A 467 -24.39 -31.64 -5.82
C GLY A 467 -23.11 -32.49 -5.85
N VAL A 468 -22.51 -32.59 -7.02
CA VAL A 468 -21.20 -33.22 -7.18
C VAL A 468 -20.12 -32.17 -6.96
N TYR A 469 -19.26 -32.43 -5.99
CA TYR A 469 -18.18 -31.53 -5.62
C TYR A 469 -16.83 -32.22 -5.83
N GLU A 470 -15.90 -31.48 -6.42
CA GLU A 470 -14.49 -31.82 -6.31
C GLU A 470 -14.02 -31.48 -4.89
N ILE A 471 -13.37 -32.44 -4.25
CA ILE A 471 -12.79 -32.27 -2.91
C ILE A 471 -11.29 -32.16 -3.06
N GLU A 472 -10.71 -31.06 -2.57
CA GLU A 472 -9.27 -30.87 -2.51
C GLU A 472 -8.84 -30.67 -1.05
N VAL A 473 -7.68 -31.21 -0.69
CA VAL A 473 -7.07 -31.08 0.64
C VAL A 473 -5.72 -30.39 0.52
N TYR A 474 -5.31 -29.72 1.58
CA TYR A 474 -4.04 -29.02 1.66
C TYR A 474 -3.11 -29.71 2.65
N ALA A 475 -1.88 -30.00 2.24
CA ALA A 475 -0.79 -30.41 3.11
C ALA A 475 0.28 -29.32 3.05
N PRO A 476 0.52 -28.57 4.15
CA PRO A 476 1.41 -27.43 4.12
C PRO A 476 2.87 -27.83 3.98
N TYR A 477 3.68 -26.91 3.48
CA TYR A 477 5.14 -27.03 3.55
C TYR A 477 5.60 -26.46 4.89
N CYS A 478 5.81 -27.33 5.87
CA CYS A 478 6.29 -26.96 7.21
C CYS A 478 7.52 -27.80 7.59
N THR A 479 8.47 -27.17 8.25
CA THR A 479 9.69 -27.87 8.67
C THR A 479 9.46 -28.62 9.97
N THR A 480 9.27 -29.94 9.91
CA THR A 480 9.14 -30.82 11.10
C THR A 480 10.40 -31.64 11.39
N GLY A 481 11.43 -31.51 10.55
CA GLY A 481 12.63 -32.33 10.60
C GLY A 481 12.45 -33.75 10.04
N ARG A 482 11.28 -34.07 9.48
CA ARG A 482 10.96 -35.31 8.80
C ARG A 482 10.19 -35.04 7.51
N SER A 483 10.24 -35.97 6.57
CA SER A 483 9.42 -35.89 5.36
C SER A 483 7.96 -36.22 5.68
N GLU A 484 7.06 -35.74 4.83
CA GLU A 484 5.65 -36.08 4.83
C GLU A 484 5.38 -37.48 4.34
N THR A 485 4.20 -38.03 4.66
CA THR A 485 3.79 -39.37 4.22
C THR A 485 3.52 -39.42 2.72
N ASP A 486 3.91 -40.52 2.09
CA ASP A 486 3.54 -40.86 0.72
C ASP A 486 2.20 -41.63 0.64
N GLY A 487 1.56 -41.90 1.78
CA GLY A 487 0.38 -42.76 1.85
C GLY A 487 -0.75 -42.28 2.75
N ALA A 488 -1.07 -40.97 2.74
CA ALA A 488 -2.19 -40.39 3.49
C ALA A 488 -3.53 -40.97 3.02
N ARG A 489 -4.28 -41.62 3.93
CA ARG A 489 -5.54 -42.31 3.62
C ARG A 489 -6.73 -41.56 4.07
N TYR A 490 -7.46 -41.00 3.09
CA TYR A 490 -8.69 -40.28 3.29
C TYR A 490 -9.90 -41.19 3.09
N THR A 491 -10.92 -41.03 3.93
CA THR A 491 -12.24 -41.64 3.75
C THR A 491 -13.24 -40.55 3.51
N VAL A 492 -13.86 -40.52 2.34
CA VAL A 492 -14.94 -39.57 1.96
C VAL A 492 -16.27 -40.24 2.18
N THR A 493 -17.10 -39.76 3.12
CA THR A 493 -18.50 -40.16 3.26
C THR A 493 -19.34 -39.23 2.42
N HIS A 494 -20.06 -39.76 1.45
CA HIS A 494 -20.83 -39.04 0.46
C HIS A 494 -22.23 -39.63 0.28
N ALA A 495 -23.07 -39.01 -0.54
CA ALA A 495 -24.49 -39.42 -0.69
C ALA A 495 -24.67 -40.87 -1.09
N ASN A 496 -23.73 -41.49 -1.78
CA ASN A 496 -23.79 -42.87 -2.27
C ASN A 496 -22.99 -43.89 -1.39
N GLY A 497 -22.54 -43.51 -0.19
CA GLY A 497 -21.75 -44.36 0.71
C GLY A 497 -20.41 -43.74 1.11
N SER A 498 -19.37 -44.58 1.16
CA SER A 498 -18.03 -44.12 1.53
C SER A 498 -16.99 -44.63 0.52
N SER A 499 -16.01 -43.76 0.21
CA SER A 499 -14.89 -44.06 -0.68
C SER A 499 -13.56 -43.77 0.02
N ASN A 500 -12.55 -44.61 -0.20
CA ASN A 500 -11.21 -44.38 0.30
C ASN A 500 -10.31 -43.86 -0.83
N VAL A 501 -9.53 -42.82 -0.53
CA VAL A 501 -8.56 -42.23 -1.44
C VAL A 501 -7.22 -42.13 -0.72
N THR A 502 -6.16 -42.59 -1.38
CA THR A 502 -4.79 -42.48 -0.85
C THR A 502 -3.99 -41.51 -1.73
N ILE A 503 -3.34 -40.57 -1.11
CA ILE A 503 -2.51 -39.55 -1.80
C ILE A 503 -1.18 -39.39 -1.05
N SER A 504 -0.16 -38.91 -1.76
CA SER A 504 1.11 -38.50 -1.17
C SER A 504 1.03 -37.05 -0.75
N HIS A 505 1.22 -36.76 0.53
CA HIS A 505 1.43 -35.40 1.01
C HIS A 505 2.80 -34.87 0.54
N ASN A 506 3.80 -35.77 0.43
CA ASN A 506 5.17 -35.44 0.08
C ASN A 506 5.31 -34.95 -1.37
N ASP A 507 4.57 -35.53 -2.32
CA ASP A 507 4.69 -35.21 -3.75
C ASP A 507 4.19 -33.79 -4.08
N LYS A 508 3.25 -33.27 -3.30
CA LYS A 508 2.54 -32.00 -3.58
C LYS A 508 2.46 -31.10 -2.37
N VAL A 509 3.46 -31.15 -1.52
CA VAL A 509 3.54 -30.31 -0.33
C VAL A 509 3.40 -28.82 -0.71
N GLY A 510 2.58 -28.09 0.01
CA GLY A 510 2.23 -26.69 -0.28
C GLY A 510 1.26 -26.48 -1.46
N LEU A 511 0.63 -27.56 -1.95
CA LEU A 511 -0.36 -27.51 -3.04
C LEU A 511 -1.70 -28.11 -2.61
N TRP A 512 -2.77 -27.65 -3.25
CA TRP A 512 -4.08 -28.30 -3.16
C TRP A 512 -4.05 -29.61 -3.94
N MET A 513 -4.55 -30.68 -3.31
CA MET A 513 -4.54 -32.04 -3.84
C MET A 513 -5.96 -32.55 -4.00
N SER A 514 -6.37 -32.87 -5.22
CA SER A 514 -7.69 -33.41 -5.48
C SER A 514 -7.81 -34.85 -4.99
N LEU A 515 -8.88 -35.12 -4.23
CA LEU A 515 -9.33 -36.47 -3.86
C LEU A 515 -10.29 -37.05 -4.87
N GLY A 516 -10.78 -36.25 -5.84
CA GLY A 516 -11.79 -36.61 -6.83
C GLY A 516 -13.14 -35.91 -6.62
N GLU A 517 -14.11 -36.34 -7.40
CA GLU A 517 -15.46 -35.76 -7.43
C GLU A 517 -16.44 -36.69 -6.70
N PHE A 518 -17.23 -36.13 -5.75
CA PHE A 518 -18.16 -36.88 -4.93
C PHE A 518 -19.51 -36.17 -4.81
N PRO A 519 -20.64 -36.90 -4.83
CA PRO A 519 -21.95 -36.32 -4.56
C PRO A 519 -22.12 -36.04 -3.06
N LEU A 520 -22.21 -34.75 -2.69
CA LEU A 520 -22.35 -34.33 -1.30
C LEU A 520 -23.77 -33.87 -0.98
N ARG A 521 -24.20 -34.09 0.27
CA ARG A 521 -25.49 -33.64 0.82
C ARG A 521 -25.32 -32.35 1.59
N ALA A 522 -26.32 -31.48 1.51
CA ALA A 522 -26.33 -30.20 2.24
C ALA A 522 -26.80 -30.35 3.71
N ASP A 523 -27.12 -31.55 4.17
CA ASP A 523 -27.62 -31.84 5.52
C ASP A 523 -26.50 -32.05 6.59
N GLY A 524 -25.22 -31.87 6.21
CA GLY A 524 -24.08 -32.07 7.10
C GLY A 524 -23.71 -33.55 7.34
N SER A 525 -24.32 -34.49 6.63
CA SER A 525 -23.97 -35.92 6.73
C SER A 525 -22.72 -36.30 5.94
N SER A 526 -22.32 -35.47 4.97
CA SER A 526 -21.11 -35.68 4.19
C SER A 526 -19.87 -35.32 5.00
N LYS A 527 -18.85 -36.18 4.97
CA LYS A 527 -17.65 -36.02 5.82
C LYS A 527 -16.39 -36.44 5.09
N LEU A 528 -15.28 -35.83 5.47
CA LEU A 528 -13.94 -36.26 5.12
C LEU A 528 -13.20 -36.66 6.39
N ARG A 529 -12.60 -37.82 6.40
CA ARG A 529 -11.80 -38.29 7.53
C ARG A 529 -10.40 -38.68 7.07
N LEU A 530 -9.38 -38.24 7.79
CA LEU A 530 -8.00 -38.67 7.67
C LEU A 530 -7.55 -39.28 8.99
N THR A 531 -6.71 -40.32 8.93
CA THR A 531 -6.10 -40.99 10.08
C THR A 531 -4.59 -40.97 9.95
N ASP A 532 -3.89 -41.27 11.05
CA ASP A 532 -2.45 -41.50 11.08
C ASP A 532 -2.04 -42.85 10.47
N LEU A 533 -3.02 -43.73 10.18
CA LEU A 533 -2.76 -45.01 9.53
C LEU A 533 -2.44 -44.81 8.05
N THR A 534 -1.23 -45.18 7.67
CA THR A 534 -0.77 -45.18 6.28
C THR A 534 -0.53 -46.60 5.79
N SER A 535 -0.32 -46.73 4.49
CA SER A 535 -0.04 -48.08 3.91
C SER A 535 1.43 -48.24 3.50
N THR A 536 2.22 -47.19 3.57
CA THR A 536 3.51 -47.14 2.88
C THR A 536 4.69 -46.79 3.77
N ASP A 537 4.46 -46.04 4.86
CA ASP A 537 5.54 -45.45 5.64
C ASP A 537 5.17 -45.28 7.12
N GLU A 538 6.18 -45.22 7.97
CA GLU A 538 6.04 -45.03 9.41
C GLU A 538 6.91 -43.88 9.88
N GLY A 539 6.39 -43.08 10.82
CA GLY A 539 7.10 -41.93 11.39
C GLY A 539 7.27 -40.76 10.44
N ARG A 540 6.41 -40.63 9.43
CA ARG A 540 6.31 -39.50 8.50
C ARG A 540 5.23 -38.56 8.93
N GLY A 541 5.30 -37.29 8.50
CA GLY A 541 4.28 -36.27 8.80
C GLY A 541 2.95 -36.56 8.08
N VAL A 542 1.88 -36.70 8.85
CA VAL A 542 0.50 -36.71 8.33
C VAL A 542 -0.15 -35.39 8.74
N TRP A 543 -0.44 -34.56 7.76
CA TRP A 543 -0.96 -33.20 7.99
C TRP A 543 -2.48 -33.13 7.95
N PHE A 544 -3.05 -32.33 8.86
CA PHE A 544 -4.45 -32.01 8.97
C PHE A 544 -4.59 -30.49 8.91
N ASP A 545 -5.07 -30.00 7.78
CA ASP A 545 -5.17 -28.60 7.47
C ASP A 545 -6.51 -28.33 6.76
N ALA A 546 -6.57 -27.46 5.81
CA ALA A 546 -7.78 -27.07 5.15
C ALA A 546 -8.27 -28.05 4.07
N VAL A 547 -9.57 -28.06 3.89
CA VAL A 547 -10.29 -28.72 2.80
C VAL A 547 -11.01 -27.67 2.01
N ARG A 548 -11.00 -27.75 0.68
CA ARG A 548 -11.85 -26.92 -0.18
C ARG A 548 -12.71 -27.78 -1.10
N LEU A 549 -13.91 -27.28 -1.36
CA LEU A 549 -14.95 -27.96 -2.12
C LEU A 549 -15.38 -27.08 -3.28
N ARG A 550 -15.36 -27.59 -4.50
CA ARG A 550 -15.83 -26.89 -5.69
C ARG A 550 -16.98 -27.66 -6.34
N LEU A 551 -18.14 -27.02 -6.51
CA LEU A 551 -19.26 -27.63 -7.21
C LEU A 551 -18.90 -27.80 -8.69
N VAL A 552 -18.92 -29.05 -9.18
CA VAL A 552 -18.55 -29.41 -10.57
C VAL A 552 -19.72 -29.84 -11.41
N GLY A 553 -20.84 -30.20 -10.81
CA GLY A 553 -22.07 -30.60 -11.49
C GLY A 553 -23.30 -29.90 -10.92
N GLY A 554 -23.99 -29.12 -11.74
CA GLY A 554 -25.12 -28.28 -11.40
C GLY A 554 -24.85 -26.81 -11.68
N SER A 555 -25.86 -26.03 -12.05
CA SER A 555 -25.72 -24.58 -12.13
C SER A 555 -25.58 -24.04 -10.70
N VAL A 556 -24.38 -23.59 -10.35
CA VAL A 556 -24.24 -22.69 -9.21
C VAL A 556 -25.18 -21.52 -9.46
N PRO A 557 -26.08 -21.14 -8.53
CA PRO A 557 -26.68 -19.83 -8.60
C PRO A 557 -25.53 -18.82 -8.56
N GLN A 558 -25.16 -18.28 -9.72
CA GLN A 558 -24.06 -17.31 -9.78
C GLN A 558 -24.56 -16.05 -9.12
N THR A 559 -23.96 -15.70 -8.00
CA THR A 559 -24.25 -14.42 -7.34
C THR A 559 -23.83 -13.30 -8.30
N PRO A 560 -24.73 -12.38 -8.68
CA PRO A 560 -24.36 -11.27 -9.51
C PRO A 560 -23.21 -10.46 -8.87
N THR A 561 -22.30 -9.99 -9.70
CA THR A 561 -21.27 -9.03 -9.30
C THR A 561 -21.59 -7.68 -9.91
N ILE A 562 -21.32 -6.59 -9.19
CA ILE A 562 -21.59 -5.24 -9.67
C ILE A 562 -20.27 -4.48 -9.72
N THR A 563 -19.95 -3.93 -10.89
CA THR A 563 -18.80 -3.02 -11.08
C THR A 563 -19.30 -1.67 -11.57
N THR A 564 -19.17 -0.63 -10.75
CA THR A 564 -19.51 0.74 -11.12
C THR A 564 -18.41 1.30 -12.05
N GLN A 565 -18.82 1.97 -13.14
CA GLN A 565 -17.89 2.45 -14.15
C GLN A 565 -17.90 3.99 -14.27
N GLN A 566 -19.10 4.59 -14.32
CA GLN A 566 -19.26 6.03 -14.48
C GLN A 566 -20.41 6.55 -13.61
N PRO A 567 -20.25 7.71 -12.96
CA PRO A 567 -19.03 8.50 -12.82
C PRO A 567 -17.97 7.77 -11.98
N THR A 568 -16.70 7.97 -12.32
CA THR A 568 -15.57 7.41 -11.54
C THR A 568 -15.46 8.09 -10.18
N ALA A 569 -14.79 7.43 -9.24
CA ALA A 569 -14.57 7.99 -7.91
C ALA A 569 -13.85 9.35 -7.96
N ASP A 570 -14.31 10.27 -7.09
CA ASP A 570 -13.80 11.63 -6.92
C ASP A 570 -13.82 12.52 -8.18
N LEU A 571 -14.62 12.14 -9.20
CA LEU A 571 -14.78 12.92 -10.41
C LEU A 571 -15.59 14.21 -10.15
N TRP A 572 -15.08 15.32 -10.59
CA TRP A 572 -15.83 16.57 -10.71
C TRP A 572 -16.41 16.72 -12.12
N LEU A 573 -17.71 16.98 -12.21
CA LEU A 573 -18.44 17.13 -13.45
C LEU A 573 -18.84 18.59 -13.64
N THR A 574 -18.60 19.11 -14.84
CA THR A 574 -18.99 20.46 -15.25
C THR A 574 -20.35 20.50 -15.94
N ASN A 575 -21.09 19.42 -15.86
CA ASN A 575 -22.43 19.28 -16.43
C ASN A 575 -23.34 18.56 -15.45
N ARG A 576 -24.54 19.09 -15.27
CA ARG A 576 -25.58 18.49 -14.42
C ARG A 576 -26.22 17.23 -15.00
N THR A 577 -25.98 16.93 -16.27
CA THR A 577 -26.43 15.69 -16.91
C THR A 577 -25.35 14.63 -16.74
N VAL A 578 -25.61 13.69 -15.84
CA VAL A 578 -24.68 12.64 -15.42
C VAL A 578 -25.11 11.30 -16.01
N ALA A 579 -24.20 10.64 -16.72
CA ALA A 579 -24.40 9.28 -17.17
C ALA A 579 -23.84 8.31 -16.12
N PHE A 580 -24.71 7.44 -15.59
CA PHE A 580 -24.33 6.34 -14.71
C PHE A 580 -24.22 5.07 -15.53
N ASN A 581 -23.08 4.41 -15.45
CA ASN A 581 -22.81 3.14 -16.11
C ASN A 581 -22.24 2.14 -15.10
N TRP A 582 -22.68 0.91 -15.18
CA TRP A 582 -22.20 -0.19 -14.37
C TRP A 582 -22.30 -1.50 -15.14
N LEU A 583 -21.49 -2.47 -14.73
CA LEU A 583 -21.59 -3.83 -15.25
C LEU A 583 -22.13 -4.75 -14.17
N VAL A 584 -23.04 -5.63 -14.54
CA VAL A 584 -23.48 -6.73 -13.70
C VAL A 584 -22.99 -8.01 -14.35
N GLY A 585 -21.95 -8.61 -13.77
CA GLY A 585 -21.53 -9.97 -14.11
C GLY A 585 -22.54 -10.98 -13.54
N ASN A 586 -22.72 -12.09 -14.23
CA ASN A 586 -23.66 -13.16 -13.82
C ASN A 586 -25.10 -12.68 -13.63
N GLY A 587 -25.52 -11.65 -14.38
CA GLY A 587 -26.81 -10.97 -14.23
C GLY A 587 -28.06 -11.73 -14.72
N GLY A 588 -27.93 -12.98 -15.19
CA GLY A 588 -29.04 -13.76 -15.76
C GLY A 588 -30.20 -14.07 -14.81
N SER A 589 -30.01 -13.89 -13.49
CA SER A 589 -31.01 -14.11 -12.45
C SER A 589 -31.46 -12.83 -11.74
N VAL A 590 -31.14 -11.65 -12.27
CA VAL A 590 -31.52 -10.38 -11.66
C VAL A 590 -32.99 -10.10 -11.86
N GLU A 591 -33.73 -9.98 -10.76
CA GLU A 591 -35.16 -9.64 -10.73
C GLU A 591 -35.39 -8.14 -10.67
N ARG A 592 -34.47 -7.41 -10.00
CA ARG A 592 -34.57 -5.96 -9.82
C ARG A 592 -33.18 -5.31 -9.78
N THR A 593 -33.12 -4.11 -10.30
CA THR A 593 -31.93 -3.22 -10.23
C THR A 593 -32.34 -1.88 -9.63
N TRP A 594 -31.54 -1.34 -8.70
CA TRP A 594 -31.69 0.02 -8.17
C TRP A 594 -30.44 0.83 -8.50
N LEU A 595 -30.66 2.09 -8.82
CA LEU A 595 -29.64 3.14 -8.80
C LEU A 595 -29.99 4.12 -7.69
N GLN A 596 -29.10 4.29 -6.73
CA GLN A 596 -29.27 5.23 -5.64
C GLN A 596 -28.16 6.28 -5.69
N VAL A 597 -28.55 7.55 -5.52
CA VAL A 597 -27.61 8.67 -5.35
C VAL A 597 -28.00 9.43 -4.09
N ALA A 598 -27.03 9.74 -3.24
CA ALA A 598 -27.22 10.41 -1.95
C ALA A 598 -26.20 11.49 -1.72
N THR A 599 -26.48 12.41 -0.79
CA THR A 599 -25.53 13.42 -0.30
C THR A 599 -24.67 12.91 0.85
N ASP A 600 -24.81 11.65 1.24
CA ASP A 600 -24.03 11.01 2.31
C ASP A 600 -23.68 9.56 1.94
N SER A 601 -22.53 9.08 2.42
CA SER A 601 -22.02 7.73 2.14
C SER A 601 -22.86 6.59 2.72
N GLY A 602 -23.74 6.90 3.70
CA GLY A 602 -24.68 5.96 4.31
C GLY A 602 -25.98 5.82 3.53
N PHE A 603 -26.21 6.65 2.50
CA PHE A 603 -27.45 6.68 1.70
C PHE A 603 -28.69 6.96 2.54
N THR A 604 -28.58 7.83 3.54
CA THR A 604 -29.74 8.27 4.35
C THR A 604 -30.49 9.42 3.70
N ASN A 605 -29.78 10.26 2.93
CA ASN A 605 -30.32 11.45 2.25
C ASN A 605 -30.26 11.24 0.73
N LEU A 606 -31.21 10.47 0.22
CA LEU A 606 -31.27 10.15 -1.21
C LEU A 606 -31.72 11.36 -2.04
N VAL A 607 -30.99 11.66 -3.10
CA VAL A 607 -31.37 12.63 -4.15
C VAL A 607 -31.90 11.93 -5.40
N LEU A 608 -31.61 10.65 -5.55
CA LEU A 608 -32.16 9.79 -6.59
C LEU A 608 -32.31 8.37 -6.04
N ASP A 609 -33.48 7.77 -6.25
CA ASP A 609 -33.75 6.38 -5.91
C ASP A 609 -34.63 5.77 -7.03
N LEU A 610 -33.99 5.05 -7.93
CA LEU A 610 -34.62 4.45 -9.08
C LEU A 610 -34.62 2.93 -8.96
N ASN A 611 -35.72 2.32 -9.36
CA ASN A 611 -35.96 0.89 -9.23
C ASN A 611 -36.58 0.33 -10.52
N TRP A 612 -35.91 -0.63 -11.13
CA TRP A 612 -36.35 -1.31 -12.35
C TRP A 612 -36.57 -2.80 -12.13
N ALA A 613 -37.56 -3.37 -12.83
CA ALA A 613 -37.65 -4.81 -12.97
C ALA A 613 -36.57 -5.32 -13.94
N GLY A 614 -35.92 -6.42 -13.56
CA GLY A 614 -34.84 -7.02 -14.37
C GLY A 614 -33.51 -6.29 -14.30
N LEU A 615 -32.64 -6.64 -15.22
CA LEU A 615 -31.27 -6.12 -15.33
C LEU A 615 -31.23 -4.79 -16.09
N VAL A 616 -30.71 -3.75 -15.43
CA VAL A 616 -30.37 -2.45 -16.03
C VAL A 616 -28.91 -2.19 -15.73
N GLN A 617 -28.16 -1.60 -16.70
CA GLN A 617 -26.72 -1.36 -16.57
C GLN A 617 -26.30 0.07 -16.89
N SER A 618 -27.24 0.95 -17.21
CA SER A 618 -26.96 2.38 -17.42
C SER A 618 -28.19 3.23 -17.18
N TYR A 619 -27.97 4.48 -16.81
CA TYR A 619 -28.99 5.50 -16.68
C TYR A 619 -28.37 6.89 -16.80
N THR A 620 -29.12 7.85 -17.30
CA THR A 620 -28.68 9.24 -17.37
C THR A 620 -29.64 10.12 -16.58
N GLN A 621 -29.11 10.92 -15.64
CA GLN A 621 -29.87 11.84 -14.80
C GLN A 621 -29.40 13.27 -15.03
N THR A 622 -30.34 14.20 -15.17
CA THR A 622 -30.04 15.64 -15.10
C THR A 622 -30.45 16.15 -13.72
N PHE A 623 -29.49 16.66 -12.98
CA PHE A 623 -29.69 17.29 -11.67
C PHE A 623 -30.11 18.75 -11.82
N THR A 624 -30.86 19.25 -10.86
CA THR A 624 -31.38 20.62 -10.89
C THR A 624 -30.44 21.67 -10.29
N GLN A 625 -29.44 21.21 -9.55
CA GLN A 625 -28.44 22.05 -8.87
C GLN A 625 -27.08 21.38 -8.86
N ASP A 626 -26.06 22.09 -8.42
CA ASP A 626 -24.72 21.60 -8.21
C ASP A 626 -24.60 20.95 -6.83
N PHE A 627 -23.62 20.04 -6.68
CA PHE A 627 -23.38 19.29 -5.46
C PHE A 627 -21.88 19.13 -5.25
N GLY A 628 -21.34 19.59 -4.12
CA GLY A 628 -19.94 19.41 -3.76
C GLY A 628 -19.58 17.96 -3.45
N GLU A 629 -20.58 17.16 -3.12
CA GLU A 629 -20.39 15.75 -2.79
C GLU A 629 -21.66 14.96 -3.05
N LEU A 630 -21.56 13.91 -3.85
CA LEU A 630 -22.59 12.92 -4.10
C LEU A 630 -21.99 11.53 -4.06
N TYR A 631 -22.72 10.61 -3.51
CA TYR A 631 -22.40 9.17 -3.50
C TYR A 631 -23.41 8.43 -4.34
N TRP A 632 -22.97 7.47 -5.13
CA TRP A 632 -23.88 6.61 -5.86
C TRP A 632 -23.50 5.15 -5.70
N ARG A 633 -24.51 4.30 -5.76
CA ARG A 633 -24.38 2.86 -5.73
C ARG A 633 -25.45 2.19 -6.57
N VAL A 634 -25.17 0.94 -6.92
CA VAL A 634 -26.14 0.07 -7.56
C VAL A 634 -26.47 -1.08 -6.61
N VAL A 635 -27.73 -1.46 -6.59
CA VAL A 635 -28.21 -2.63 -5.87
C VAL A 635 -28.89 -3.55 -6.85
N VAL A 636 -28.55 -4.84 -6.83
CA VAL A 636 -29.28 -5.86 -7.60
C VAL A 636 -29.85 -6.90 -6.66
N LYS A 637 -31.05 -7.39 -6.99
CA LYS A 637 -31.74 -8.43 -6.26
C LYS A 637 -32.05 -9.61 -7.19
N THR A 638 -31.73 -10.80 -6.71
CA THR A 638 -32.18 -12.09 -7.26
C THR A 638 -33.28 -12.67 -6.39
N ALA A 639 -33.82 -13.83 -6.72
CA ALA A 639 -34.76 -14.54 -5.90
C ALA A 639 -34.27 -14.82 -4.47
N THR A 640 -32.99 -15.00 -4.28
CA THR A 640 -32.39 -15.46 -3.01
C THR A 640 -31.45 -14.44 -2.35
N THR A 641 -30.95 -13.44 -3.08
CA THR A 641 -29.87 -12.57 -2.59
C THR A 641 -30.07 -11.13 -3.05
N GLN A 642 -29.63 -10.18 -2.22
CA GLN A 642 -29.48 -8.78 -2.59
C GLN A 642 -28.02 -8.39 -2.47
N ILE A 643 -27.47 -7.78 -3.52
CA ILE A 643 -26.07 -7.36 -3.60
C ILE A 643 -26.04 -5.86 -3.77
N VAL A 644 -25.17 -5.20 -3.00
CA VAL A 644 -25.00 -3.75 -2.99
C VAL A 644 -23.57 -3.47 -3.45
N ALA A 645 -23.42 -2.67 -4.51
CA ALA A 645 -22.11 -2.19 -4.92
C ALA A 645 -21.52 -1.24 -3.86
N PRO A 646 -20.20 -1.24 -3.67
CA PRO A 646 -19.55 -0.20 -2.90
C PRO A 646 -19.91 1.19 -3.45
N PRO A 647 -20.14 2.19 -2.57
CA PRO A 647 -20.45 3.53 -3.02
C PRO A 647 -19.27 4.16 -3.76
N SER A 648 -19.56 4.87 -4.85
CA SER A 648 -18.62 5.71 -5.57
C SER A 648 -19.00 7.18 -5.36
N LYS A 649 -18.00 8.03 -5.12
CA LYS A 649 -18.16 9.46 -4.83
C LYS A 649 -17.91 10.29 -6.09
N PHE A 650 -18.69 11.35 -6.30
CA PHE A 650 -18.46 12.33 -7.35
C PHE A 650 -19.01 13.70 -6.95
N ALA A 651 -18.75 14.71 -7.72
CA ALA A 651 -19.27 16.07 -7.49
C ALA A 651 -19.76 16.69 -8.81
N ILE A 652 -20.64 17.67 -8.71
CA ILE A 652 -21.14 18.43 -9.85
C ILE A 652 -20.97 19.90 -9.52
N ASP A 653 -20.22 20.61 -10.35
CA ASP A 653 -20.15 22.05 -10.37
C ASP A 653 -20.21 22.53 -11.82
N ALA A 654 -21.39 22.95 -12.21
CA ALA A 654 -21.71 23.40 -13.56
C ALA A 654 -22.05 24.90 -13.59
N THR A 655 -21.81 25.58 -12.46
CA THR A 655 -22.12 26.98 -12.30
C THR A 655 -20.82 27.78 -12.17
N GLY A 656 -20.61 28.69 -13.07
CA GLY A 656 -19.47 29.61 -12.95
C GLY A 656 -19.62 30.60 -11.79
N PRO A 657 -18.51 31.16 -11.33
CA PRO A 657 -18.49 32.15 -10.25
C PRO A 657 -19.38 33.37 -10.51
N VAL A 658 -19.62 34.11 -9.46
CA VAL A 658 -20.22 35.46 -9.54
C VAL A 658 -19.18 36.45 -9.06
N THR A 659 -18.80 37.40 -9.91
CA THR A 659 -17.74 38.37 -9.62
C THR A 659 -18.22 39.77 -9.84
N ALA A 660 -17.54 40.74 -9.22
CA ALA A 660 -17.79 42.13 -9.46
C ALA A 660 -16.55 42.98 -9.18
N VAL A 661 -16.36 44.02 -9.97
CA VAL A 661 -15.48 45.13 -9.63
C VAL A 661 -16.20 46.02 -8.63
N HIS A 662 -15.60 46.25 -7.47
CA HIS A 662 -16.26 46.97 -6.38
C HIS A 662 -15.48 48.19 -5.86
N GLY A 663 -14.32 48.45 -6.41
CA GLY A 663 -13.49 49.53 -5.94
C GLY A 663 -12.52 50.09 -6.98
N TYR A 664 -12.35 51.41 -6.92
CA TYR A 664 -11.33 52.15 -7.63
C TYR A 664 -10.74 53.14 -6.64
N TYR A 665 -9.46 53.03 -6.40
CA TYR A 665 -8.77 53.79 -5.36
C TYR A 665 -7.62 54.55 -5.97
N ILE A 666 -7.41 55.78 -5.51
CA ILE A 666 -6.23 56.56 -5.84
C ILE A 666 -5.29 56.47 -4.63
N LEU A 667 -4.16 55.82 -4.80
CA LEU A 667 -3.19 55.59 -3.72
C LEU A 667 -2.04 56.61 -3.79
N GLY A 668 -1.75 57.18 -2.63
CA GLY A 668 -0.52 57.93 -2.38
C GLY A 668 -0.28 59.17 -3.24
N TRP A 669 0.92 59.68 -3.15
CA TRP A 669 1.39 60.95 -3.76
C TRP A 669 1.57 60.89 -5.28
N ASN A 670 1.74 59.68 -5.80
CA ASN A 670 1.95 59.44 -7.24
C ASN A 670 0.63 59.29 -8.03
N GLY A 671 -0.53 59.38 -7.33
CA GLY A 671 -1.83 59.26 -7.97
C GLY A 671 -2.09 57.90 -8.61
N GLN A 672 -1.45 56.84 -8.08
CA GLN A 672 -1.60 55.50 -8.60
C GLN A 672 -3.05 55.02 -8.49
N GLN A 673 -3.62 54.61 -9.59
CA GLN A 673 -5.01 54.18 -9.68
C GLN A 673 -5.08 52.66 -9.54
N VAL A 674 -5.81 52.18 -8.57
CA VAL A 674 -5.96 50.74 -8.31
C VAL A 674 -7.43 50.35 -8.43
N VAL A 675 -7.70 49.33 -9.21
CA VAL A 675 -9.02 48.73 -9.34
C VAL A 675 -9.04 47.44 -8.52
N ALA A 676 -10.13 47.23 -7.77
CA ALA A 676 -10.34 46.07 -6.94
C ALA A 676 -11.61 45.31 -7.36
N TRP A 677 -11.52 44.02 -7.36
CA TRP A 677 -12.62 43.10 -7.64
C TRP A 677 -12.59 41.91 -6.70
N SER A 678 -13.72 41.26 -6.59
CA SER A 678 -13.85 40.01 -5.84
C SER A 678 -14.95 39.16 -6.44
N GLY A 679 -15.06 37.92 -6.00
CA GLY A 679 -16.12 37.04 -6.41
C GLY A 679 -16.34 35.94 -5.40
N GLN A 680 -17.37 35.17 -5.65
CA GLN A 680 -17.69 33.95 -4.92
C GLN A 680 -18.06 32.88 -5.92
N ASP A 681 -17.66 31.69 -5.62
CA ASP A 681 -18.06 30.48 -6.31
C ASP A 681 -18.79 29.54 -5.34
N ASN A 682 -19.67 28.75 -5.86
CA ASN A 682 -20.50 27.89 -5.02
C ASN A 682 -19.76 26.65 -4.48
N LEU A 683 -18.78 26.10 -5.22
CA LEU A 683 -18.17 24.82 -4.89
C LEU A 683 -16.66 24.72 -5.18
N SER A 684 -16.24 24.80 -6.46
CA SER A 684 -14.85 24.53 -6.84
C SER A 684 -13.89 25.70 -6.60
N GLY A 685 -14.45 26.88 -6.32
CA GLY A 685 -13.70 28.09 -6.06
C GLY A 685 -13.21 28.80 -7.34
N ILE A 686 -12.84 30.06 -7.22
CA ILE A 686 -12.42 30.86 -8.35
C ILE A 686 -10.95 30.64 -8.65
N ALA A 687 -10.65 30.17 -9.86
CA ALA A 687 -9.29 29.99 -10.35
C ALA A 687 -8.67 31.30 -10.82
N ASN A 688 -9.43 32.10 -11.57
CA ASN A 688 -8.95 33.36 -12.11
C ASN A 688 -10.07 34.27 -12.52
N TYR A 689 -9.68 35.51 -12.81
CA TYR A 689 -10.56 36.60 -13.28
C TYR A 689 -10.11 37.11 -14.64
N LYS A 690 -11.06 37.49 -15.46
CA LYS A 690 -10.90 38.39 -16.58
C LYS A 690 -11.46 39.74 -16.18
N VAL A 691 -10.71 40.79 -16.34
CA VAL A 691 -11.17 42.20 -16.05
C VAL A 691 -11.12 43.01 -17.32
N GLU A 692 -12.21 43.67 -17.62
CA GLU A 692 -12.39 44.50 -18.78
C GLU A 692 -12.73 45.92 -18.39
N TYR A 693 -12.35 46.87 -19.24
CA TYR A 693 -12.71 48.27 -19.09
C TYR A 693 -13.21 48.84 -20.43
N ARG A 694 -13.92 49.96 -20.35
CA ARG A 694 -14.27 50.85 -21.47
C ARG A 694 -14.38 52.29 -21.01
N ALA A 695 -14.27 53.25 -21.92
CA ALA A 695 -14.69 54.63 -21.61
C ALA A 695 -16.22 54.67 -21.47
N ALA A 696 -16.73 55.46 -20.54
CA ALA A 696 -18.17 55.58 -20.31
C ALA A 696 -18.88 56.07 -21.57
N GLY A 697 -19.87 55.28 -22.02
CA GLY A 697 -20.59 55.54 -23.27
C GLY A 697 -20.09 54.73 -24.49
N ASP A 698 -18.94 54.08 -24.39
CA ASP A 698 -18.45 53.20 -25.45
C ASP A 698 -19.26 51.91 -25.49
N ALA A 699 -19.48 51.41 -26.72
CA ALA A 699 -20.20 50.14 -26.91
C ALA A 699 -19.34 48.91 -26.60
N ASN A 700 -18.03 48.98 -26.81
CA ASN A 700 -17.11 47.87 -26.77
C ASN A 700 -16.28 47.82 -25.49
N TRP A 701 -16.11 46.65 -24.95
CA TRP A 701 -15.21 46.36 -23.83
C TRP A 701 -13.81 45.99 -24.29
N THR A 702 -12.80 46.47 -23.61
CA THR A 702 -11.39 46.17 -23.82
C THR A 702 -10.92 45.28 -22.68
N THR A 703 -10.36 44.10 -23.01
CA THR A 703 -9.76 43.23 -22.00
C THR A 703 -8.49 43.89 -21.45
N TRP A 704 -8.48 44.14 -20.15
CA TRP A 704 -7.32 44.65 -19.45
C TRP A 704 -6.47 43.52 -18.87
N LEU A 705 -7.12 42.61 -18.14
CA LEU A 705 -6.48 41.41 -17.60
C LEU A 705 -7.25 40.19 -18.12
N ALA A 706 -6.57 39.31 -18.86
CA ALA A 706 -7.23 38.21 -19.50
C ALA A 706 -7.34 36.96 -18.59
N ASN A 707 -6.41 36.82 -17.66
CA ASN A 707 -6.34 35.68 -16.73
C ASN A 707 -5.49 36.08 -15.53
N THR A 708 -6.10 36.36 -14.41
CA THR A 708 -5.39 36.80 -13.19
C THR A 708 -6.02 36.21 -11.94
N ALA A 709 -5.19 35.69 -11.04
CA ALA A 709 -5.61 35.31 -9.69
C ALA A 709 -5.63 36.51 -8.71
N ALA A 710 -5.07 37.66 -9.09
CA ALA A 710 -5.09 38.84 -8.26
C ALA A 710 -6.50 39.42 -8.15
N THR A 711 -6.81 40.05 -7.02
CA THR A 711 -8.07 40.74 -6.77
C THR A 711 -7.95 42.27 -6.83
N THR A 712 -6.75 42.76 -7.15
CA THR A 712 -6.45 44.17 -7.39
C THR A 712 -5.35 44.31 -8.43
N ALA A 713 -5.39 45.40 -9.20
CA ALA A 713 -4.28 45.77 -10.07
C ALA A 713 -4.24 47.31 -10.31
N THR A 714 -3.06 47.80 -10.67
CA THR A 714 -2.87 49.18 -11.04
C THR A 714 -3.40 49.40 -12.47
N PHE A 715 -4.35 50.34 -12.60
CA PHE A 715 -4.89 50.76 -13.88
C PHE A 715 -4.25 52.06 -14.33
N THR A 716 -3.75 52.12 -15.56
CA THR A 716 -3.28 53.31 -16.19
C THR A 716 -4.30 53.72 -17.25
N PRO A 717 -5.13 54.76 -17.03
CA PRO A 717 -6.16 55.14 -17.96
C PRO A 717 -5.55 55.60 -19.29
N PRO A 718 -5.99 55.06 -20.44
CA PRO A 718 -5.51 55.49 -21.76
C PRO A 718 -5.72 56.98 -22.02
N ASN A 719 -6.79 57.57 -21.46
CA ASN A 719 -7.04 58.99 -21.45
C ASN A 719 -7.52 59.42 -20.06
N PRO A 720 -6.68 60.12 -19.28
CA PRO A 720 -7.02 60.52 -17.91
C PRO A 720 -8.24 61.47 -17.79
N ALA A 721 -8.68 62.08 -18.89
CA ALA A 721 -9.84 63.00 -18.90
C ALA A 721 -11.19 62.27 -19.01
N LEU A 722 -11.18 60.95 -19.25
CA LEU A 722 -12.41 60.17 -19.42
C LEU A 722 -12.76 59.39 -18.14
N VAL A 723 -14.05 59.14 -17.99
CA VAL A 723 -14.58 58.18 -17.01
C VAL A 723 -14.49 56.77 -17.59
N TYR A 724 -14.02 55.84 -16.79
CA TYR A 724 -13.94 54.45 -17.19
C TYR A 724 -14.92 53.60 -16.42
N GLU A 725 -15.48 52.65 -17.10
CA GLU A 725 -16.34 51.59 -16.59
C GLU A 725 -15.57 50.28 -16.57
N PHE A 726 -15.78 49.48 -15.54
CA PHE A 726 -15.14 48.17 -15.35
C PHE A 726 -16.17 47.07 -15.14
N ARG A 727 -15.83 45.91 -15.59
CA ARG A 727 -16.52 44.66 -15.24
C ARG A 727 -15.53 43.54 -15.06
N SER A 728 -15.89 42.57 -14.25
CA SER A 728 -15.13 41.29 -14.11
C SER A 728 -15.93 40.12 -14.65
N GLN A 729 -15.23 39.03 -14.86
CA GLN A 729 -15.77 37.73 -15.19
C GLN A 729 -14.87 36.68 -14.54
N GLY A 730 -15.43 35.82 -13.69
CA GLY A 730 -14.70 34.73 -13.03
C GLY A 730 -14.67 33.45 -13.85
N ILE A 731 -13.65 32.65 -13.63
CA ILE A 731 -13.56 31.30 -14.08
C ILE A 731 -13.19 30.45 -12.86
N ASP A 732 -13.92 29.40 -12.60
CA ASP A 732 -13.66 28.49 -11.49
C ASP A 732 -12.51 27.52 -11.79
N HIS A 733 -12.15 26.66 -10.82
CA HIS A 733 -11.09 25.65 -10.99
C HIS A 733 -11.44 24.54 -11.97
N LEU A 734 -12.71 24.39 -12.34
CA LEU A 734 -13.17 23.40 -13.33
C LEU A 734 -13.34 23.99 -14.73
N GLY A 735 -13.17 25.32 -14.87
CA GLY A 735 -13.26 26.03 -16.15
C GLY A 735 -14.66 26.55 -16.46
N ASN A 736 -15.65 26.48 -15.53
CA ASN A 736 -16.93 27.13 -15.73
C ASN A 736 -16.73 28.63 -15.65
N ALA A 737 -17.16 29.34 -16.69
CA ALA A 737 -17.03 30.78 -16.77
C ALA A 737 -18.33 31.47 -16.42
N GLU A 738 -18.23 32.52 -15.66
CA GLU A 738 -19.32 33.46 -15.43
C GLU A 738 -19.82 34.03 -16.75
N THR A 739 -21.11 34.26 -16.86
CA THR A 739 -21.66 35.01 -17.99
C THR A 739 -21.18 36.45 -17.90
N ALA A 740 -20.56 36.98 -18.96
CA ALA A 740 -20.05 38.34 -18.99
C ALA A 740 -21.16 39.38 -18.69
N HIS A 741 -20.92 40.26 -17.76
CA HIS A 741 -21.86 41.30 -17.38
C HIS A 741 -22.12 42.24 -18.57
N ALA A 742 -23.39 42.47 -18.92
CA ALA A 742 -23.77 43.41 -19.97
C ALA A 742 -23.51 44.87 -19.54
N ALA A 743 -23.75 45.17 -18.27
CA ALA A 743 -23.49 46.47 -17.64
C ALA A 743 -22.11 46.51 -16.98
N ALA A 744 -21.66 47.71 -16.66
CA ALA A 744 -20.49 47.86 -15.78
C ALA A 744 -20.82 47.49 -14.35
N ASP A 745 -19.88 46.84 -13.67
CA ASP A 745 -19.95 46.59 -12.22
C ASP A 745 -19.64 47.88 -11.45
N PHE A 746 -18.68 48.66 -11.97
CA PHE A 746 -18.17 49.86 -11.33
C PHE A 746 -17.73 50.92 -12.35
N ASN A 747 -17.80 52.18 -11.98
CA ASN A 747 -17.24 53.27 -12.77
C ASN A 747 -16.42 54.25 -11.92
N THR A 748 -15.50 54.99 -12.55
CA THR A 748 -14.57 55.87 -11.85
C THR A 748 -15.22 57.10 -11.19
N LEU A 749 -16.47 57.40 -11.51
CA LEU A 749 -17.25 58.44 -10.81
C LEU A 749 -17.72 58.02 -9.40
N GLN A 750 -17.79 56.69 -9.16
CA GLN A 750 -18.16 56.16 -7.86
C GLN A 750 -16.98 56.08 -6.88
N ALA A 751 -15.77 56.45 -7.32
CA ALA A 751 -14.58 56.46 -6.49
C ALA A 751 -14.73 57.54 -5.39
N LYS A 752 -14.82 57.10 -4.15
CA LYS A 752 -14.65 57.99 -2.99
C LYS A 752 -13.15 58.13 -2.74
N PRO A 753 -12.63 59.40 -2.62
CA PRO A 753 -11.28 59.56 -2.09
C PRO A 753 -11.27 58.96 -0.67
N LEU A 754 -10.32 58.08 -0.40
CA LEU A 754 -10.11 57.57 0.96
C LEU A 754 -9.82 58.78 1.86
N PRO A 755 -10.50 58.95 3.02
CA PRO A 755 -10.10 59.94 4.00
C PRO A 755 -8.66 59.68 4.38
N HIS A 756 -7.83 60.69 4.46
CA HIS A 756 -6.40 60.61 4.74
C HIS A 756 -6.09 59.56 5.77
N ALA A 757 -5.36 58.50 5.37
CA ALA A 757 -4.87 57.49 6.28
C ALA A 757 -3.91 58.18 7.26
N ILE A 758 -4.26 58.19 8.53
CA ILE A 758 -3.39 58.63 9.61
C ILE A 758 -2.23 57.64 9.62
N MET A 759 -1.05 58.13 9.17
CA MET A 759 0.19 57.40 9.37
C MET A 759 0.48 57.30 10.87
N MET A 760 0.27 56.17 11.49
CA MET A 760 0.95 55.90 12.75
C MET A 760 2.43 55.61 12.47
N PRO A 761 3.36 56.27 13.15
CA PRO A 761 4.77 55.94 13.01
C PRO A 761 4.99 54.54 13.60
N VAL A 762 5.54 53.64 12.79
CA VAL A 762 6.07 52.35 13.27
C VAL A 762 7.31 52.69 14.08
N ILE A 763 7.21 52.62 15.40
CA ILE A 763 8.36 52.62 16.29
C ILE A 763 8.93 51.17 16.22
N MET A 764 10.07 51.05 15.51
CA MET A 764 10.90 49.85 15.66
C MET A 764 11.46 49.81 17.08
N LYS A 765 11.24 48.74 17.74
CA LYS A 765 12.04 48.23 18.86
C LYS A 765 12.55 46.84 18.53
#